data_a10a7b4a116a11342b5f60e2cb2325de
#
_entry.id   a10a7b4a116a11342b5f60e2cb2325de
#
_cell.length_a   1.000
_cell.length_b   1.000
_cell.length_c   1.000
_cell.angle_alpha   90.00
_cell.angle_beta   90.00
_cell.angle_gamma   90.00
#
_symmetry.space_group_name_H-M   'P 1'
#
loop_
_entity.id
_entity.type
_entity.pdbx_description
1 polymer ?
#
loop_
_entity_poly.entity_id
_entity_poly.type
_entity_poly.pdbx_seq_one_letter_code
_entity_poly.pdbx_strand_id
1 'polypeptide(L)'
;MTDGTAGNAINSDAIGKAFTRSVGEGLFTLAASKSGAELSPSLQYWRNFACSYLSERCLMAQADPQQPDPIEPFTANETLPLLMRAPPMRGAEYLSAQVLQDIRTSLDDWVCLEIQATGGLDALLTKRAPQWHQVGRVCFHLAENKNDPDYPFAFMATYAPDLSGRGRVRHQPLSRALQEYAGTKNKKALIRLLSPIQLAAQASSMIKDLVDTGDIYHPLAWSPEEAYAFLKSTPQYEQCGVVVRLPDWWKKRSRPRARVTIGEKKQQNFNADSLLDFKLHIALGDETLSESELKNLAAAGEGLVFIRGQWIEVDQEKLNEALAHWKKLEAESADGGVTFAEGMRLLAGAPVDLVEDVLEDNRTWSLVQPGQWLATLLNELRTPTQLKAANPGNALKATLRPYQQTGVNWLWWLSQLGLGACLADDMGLGKTMQVISLLLILKKKQCDRPSLLVLPASLIGNWKTELERFAPSLRSIFFHRSQLNKKAMGAMVNESTTLRDIDVVVTTYGTLMRQDWLQEQAWQLLVLDEAQAIKNPGAGQSKAVKNLNAKSRIALTGTPVENRLSDLWSLFDFLNPGLLGSATRFKKFVKSLSERENDQYAPLRNLVSPYILRRLKTDRSIINDLPEKTEVAAYCGLSKVQAA
;
A
#
# COMPACT_ATOMS: atom_id res chain seq x y z
N MET A 1 -17.09 39.94 -12.96
CA MET A 1 -16.56 38.59 -13.01
C MET A 1 -15.50 38.40 -11.91
N THR A 2 -15.94 38.34 -10.69
CA THR A 2 -15.11 38.07 -9.48
C THR A 2 -16.04 37.47 -8.44
N ASP A 3 -16.23 36.15 -8.45
CA ASP A 3 -16.94 35.45 -7.36
C ASP A 3 -16.82 33.94 -7.46
N GLY A 4 -15.58 33.44 -7.49
CA GLY A 4 -15.34 31.98 -7.50
C GLY A 4 -14.31 31.46 -6.49
N THR A 5 -13.51 32.33 -5.91
CA THR A 5 -12.37 31.92 -5.07
C THR A 5 -12.57 32.08 -3.56
N ALA A 6 -13.57 32.83 -3.12
CA ALA A 6 -13.82 33.07 -1.69
C ALA A 6 -14.46 31.87 -0.97
N GLY A 7 -15.21 31.01 -1.66
CA GLY A 7 -15.89 29.84 -1.06
C GLY A 7 -14.96 28.72 -0.60
N ASN A 8 -13.86 28.50 -1.31
CA ASN A 8 -12.91 27.40 -1.00
C ASN A 8 -11.96 27.75 0.15
N ALA A 9 -11.59 29.02 0.29
CA ALA A 9 -10.72 29.48 1.39
C ALA A 9 -11.40 29.43 2.76
N ILE A 10 -12.71 29.70 2.81
CA ILE A 10 -13.48 29.70 4.06
C ILE A 10 -13.60 28.28 4.67
N ASN A 11 -13.66 27.25 3.84
CA ASN A 11 -13.82 25.86 4.33
C ASN A 11 -12.51 25.30 4.93
N SER A 12 -11.37 25.63 4.38
CA SER A 12 -10.06 25.15 4.91
C SER A 12 -9.70 25.83 6.23
N ASP A 13 -10.04 27.09 6.42
CA ASP A 13 -9.80 27.86 7.65
C ASP A 13 -10.72 27.37 8.80
N ALA A 14 -11.95 27.01 8.51
CA ALA A 14 -12.89 26.43 9.48
C ALA A 14 -12.41 25.04 9.97
N ILE A 15 -11.95 24.19 9.06
CA ILE A 15 -11.39 22.88 9.39
C ILE A 15 -10.11 23.04 10.24
N GLY A 16 -9.21 23.92 9.86
CA GLY A 16 -8.00 24.21 10.62
C GLY A 16 -8.29 24.68 12.04
N LYS A 17 -9.25 25.62 12.21
CA LYS A 17 -9.70 26.09 13.52
C LYS A 17 -10.35 25.01 14.36
N ALA A 18 -11.07 24.07 13.75
CA ALA A 18 -11.67 22.95 14.46
C ALA A 18 -10.59 21.99 15.01
N PHE A 19 -9.58 21.66 14.21
CA PHE A 19 -8.45 20.82 14.67
C PHE A 19 -7.60 21.48 15.77
N THR A 20 -7.52 22.80 15.82
CA THR A 20 -6.83 23.50 16.93
C THR A 20 -7.56 23.41 18.25
N ARG A 21 -8.87 23.15 18.25
CA ARG A 21 -9.65 22.97 19.49
C ARG A 21 -9.62 21.54 19.99
N SER A 22 -9.90 20.58 19.12
CA SER A 22 -9.77 19.15 19.41
C SER A 22 -9.68 18.33 18.14
N VAL A 23 -9.08 17.14 18.23
CA VAL A 23 -9.01 16.16 17.14
C VAL A 23 -10.42 15.70 16.75
N GLY A 24 -11.30 15.44 17.73
CA GLY A 24 -12.69 15.05 17.51
C GLY A 24 -13.49 16.09 16.75
N GLU A 25 -13.42 17.38 17.16
CA GLU A 25 -14.11 18.48 16.45
C GLU A 25 -13.59 18.65 15.03
N GLY A 26 -12.26 18.55 14.84
CA GLY A 26 -11.62 18.64 13.53
C GLY A 26 -12.10 17.55 12.58
N LEU A 27 -12.10 16.30 13.01
CA LEU A 27 -12.56 15.17 12.23
C LEU A 27 -14.06 15.23 11.91
N PHE A 28 -14.89 15.58 12.89
CA PHE A 28 -16.32 15.77 12.66
C PHE A 28 -16.58 16.87 11.63
N THR A 29 -15.91 18.02 11.77
CA THR A 29 -16.05 19.16 10.83
C THR A 29 -15.58 18.78 9.43
N LEU A 30 -14.51 17.98 9.33
CA LEU A 30 -14.01 17.47 8.07
C LEU A 30 -15.01 16.52 7.39
N ALA A 31 -15.65 15.62 8.13
CA ALA A 31 -16.72 14.76 7.62
C ALA A 31 -18.00 15.53 7.26
N ALA A 32 -18.30 16.59 7.98
CA ALA A 32 -19.43 17.47 7.72
C ALA A 32 -19.18 18.45 6.56
N SER A 33 -17.97 18.55 6.00
CA SER A 33 -17.66 19.42 4.87
C SER A 33 -18.32 18.93 3.58
N LYS A 34 -18.76 19.86 2.69
CA LYS A 34 -19.40 19.50 1.41
C LYS A 34 -18.43 18.76 0.50
N SER A 35 -18.91 17.73 -0.18
CA SER A 35 -18.19 16.99 -1.23
C SER A 35 -17.99 17.92 -2.43
N GLY A 36 -16.78 18.32 -2.75
CA GLY A 36 -16.49 19.23 -3.86
C GLY A 36 -15.30 20.15 -3.65
N ALA A 37 -14.76 20.22 -2.43
CA ALA A 37 -13.46 20.85 -2.21
C ALA A 37 -12.36 19.84 -2.55
N GLU A 38 -11.39 20.23 -3.38
CA GLU A 38 -10.17 19.45 -3.56
C GLU A 38 -9.38 19.43 -2.23
N LEU A 39 -9.53 18.33 -1.51
CA LEU A 39 -8.79 18.09 -0.28
C LEU A 39 -7.43 17.46 -0.62
N SER A 40 -6.42 17.80 0.16
CA SER A 40 -5.15 17.07 0.06
C SER A 40 -5.36 15.57 0.37
N PRO A 41 -4.51 14.67 -0.15
CA PRO A 41 -4.64 13.22 0.10
C PRO A 41 -4.73 12.87 1.59
N SER A 42 -4.00 13.60 2.46
CA SER A 42 -4.04 13.43 3.91
C SER A 42 -5.39 13.81 4.51
N LEU A 43 -5.96 14.94 4.10
CA LEU A 43 -7.28 15.38 4.57
C LEU A 43 -8.38 14.47 4.02
N GLN A 44 -8.25 13.98 2.80
CA GLN A 44 -9.19 13.02 2.23
C GLN A 44 -9.19 11.69 3.01
N TYR A 45 -8.02 11.20 3.40
CA TYR A 45 -7.88 10.01 4.24
C TYR A 45 -8.61 10.19 5.59
N TRP A 46 -8.35 11.27 6.29
CA TRP A 46 -9.00 11.56 7.57
C TRP A 46 -10.49 11.86 7.44
N ARG A 47 -10.90 12.45 6.32
CA ARG A 47 -12.31 12.60 6.00
C ARG A 47 -13.01 11.26 5.83
N ASN A 48 -12.43 10.35 5.05
CA ASN A 48 -12.98 9.02 4.84
C ASN A 48 -13.08 8.24 6.17
N PHE A 49 -12.06 8.36 7.02
CA PHE A 49 -12.06 7.80 8.37
C PHE A 49 -13.23 8.34 9.21
N ALA A 50 -13.39 9.64 9.26
CA ALA A 50 -14.46 10.29 10.03
C ALA A 50 -15.86 10.05 9.44
N CYS A 51 -15.99 9.96 8.11
CA CYS A 51 -17.24 9.58 7.45
C CYS A 51 -17.65 8.13 7.77
N SER A 52 -16.69 7.21 7.82
CA SER A 52 -16.96 5.82 8.23
C SER A 52 -17.50 5.76 9.66
N TYR A 53 -16.86 6.48 10.57
CA TYR A 53 -17.33 6.62 11.96
C TYR A 53 -18.75 7.19 12.05
N LEU A 54 -19.04 8.31 11.37
CA LEU A 54 -20.39 8.91 11.40
C LEU A 54 -21.45 8.01 10.79
N SER A 55 -21.12 7.28 9.70
CA SER A 55 -22.04 6.30 9.12
C SER A 55 -22.42 5.23 10.13
N GLU A 56 -21.43 4.70 10.85
CA GLU A 56 -21.64 3.70 11.88
C GLU A 56 -22.48 4.28 13.04
N ARG A 57 -22.14 5.47 13.51
CA ARG A 57 -22.88 6.16 14.58
C ARG A 57 -24.35 6.40 14.22
N CYS A 58 -24.64 6.80 12.99
CA CYS A 58 -26.02 6.99 12.50
C CYS A 58 -26.79 5.67 12.34
N LEU A 59 -26.10 4.54 12.18
CA LEU A 59 -26.71 3.20 12.06
C LEU A 59 -26.91 2.53 13.42
N MET A 60 -26.23 2.97 14.48
CA MET A 60 -26.44 2.42 15.83
C MET A 60 -27.82 2.76 16.37
N ALA A 61 -28.49 1.74 16.94
CA ALA A 61 -29.72 1.96 17.69
C ALA A 61 -29.38 2.69 19.00
N GLN A 62 -29.93 3.87 19.20
CA GLN A 62 -29.79 4.59 20.47
C GLN A 62 -30.89 4.10 21.42
N ALA A 63 -30.50 3.46 22.51
CA ALA A 63 -31.44 3.08 23.58
C ALA A 63 -31.94 4.31 24.35
N ASP A 64 -31.06 5.29 24.55
CA ASP A 64 -31.35 6.62 25.13
C ASP A 64 -30.78 7.71 24.22
N PRO A 65 -31.61 8.66 23.74
CA PRO A 65 -31.13 9.79 22.93
C PRO A 65 -30.07 10.67 23.61
N GLN A 66 -30.03 10.67 24.95
CA GLN A 66 -29.11 11.50 25.74
C GLN A 66 -27.85 10.74 26.20
N GLN A 67 -27.88 9.40 26.17
CA GLN A 67 -26.73 8.55 26.52
C GLN A 67 -26.41 7.64 25.35
N PRO A 68 -25.57 8.08 24.41
CA PRO A 68 -25.18 7.28 23.28
C PRO A 68 -24.33 6.08 23.71
N ASP A 69 -24.65 4.88 23.25
CA ASP A 69 -23.86 3.69 23.46
C ASP A 69 -22.45 3.89 22.87
N PRO A 70 -21.38 3.39 23.50
CA PRO A 70 -20.03 3.46 22.96
C PRO A 70 -19.92 2.66 21.66
N ILE A 71 -19.13 3.15 20.72
CA ILE A 71 -18.83 2.42 19.48
C ILE A 71 -17.82 1.32 19.78
N GLU A 72 -18.06 0.14 19.24
CA GLU A 72 -17.14 -0.99 19.38
C GLU A 72 -15.73 -0.66 18.84
N PRO A 73 -14.66 -1.11 19.50
CA PRO A 73 -13.30 -0.95 19.03
C PRO A 73 -13.11 -1.60 17.65
N PHE A 74 -12.19 -1.07 16.87
CA PHE A 74 -11.79 -1.71 15.62
C PHE A 74 -11.28 -3.12 15.82
N THR A 75 -11.71 -4.04 14.99
CA THR A 75 -11.09 -5.35 14.87
C THR A 75 -9.76 -5.27 14.09
N ALA A 76 -8.90 -6.27 14.23
CA ALA A 76 -7.64 -6.34 13.47
C ALA A 76 -7.88 -6.33 11.94
N ASN A 77 -9.00 -6.90 11.47
CA ASN A 77 -9.37 -6.93 10.06
C ASN A 77 -9.81 -5.56 9.51
N GLU A 78 -10.23 -4.64 10.38
CA GLU A 78 -10.65 -3.28 10.00
C GLU A 78 -9.48 -2.30 10.07
N THR A 79 -8.56 -2.48 11.00
CA THR A 79 -7.40 -1.59 11.15
C THR A 79 -6.35 -1.77 10.06
N LEU A 80 -6.11 -2.99 9.62
CA LEU A 80 -5.09 -3.27 8.62
C LEU A 80 -5.34 -2.55 7.27
N PRO A 81 -6.55 -2.58 6.68
CA PRO A 81 -6.86 -1.80 5.48
C PRO A 81 -6.70 -0.29 5.67
N LEU A 82 -7.04 0.24 6.86
CA LEU A 82 -6.88 1.66 7.17
C LEU A 82 -5.41 2.06 7.19
N LEU A 83 -4.54 1.26 7.82
CA LEU A 83 -3.11 1.51 7.83
C LEU A 83 -2.50 1.44 6.42
N MET A 84 -2.91 0.46 5.62
CA MET A 84 -2.40 0.28 4.26
C MET A 84 -2.83 1.41 3.30
N ARG A 85 -3.95 2.07 3.56
CA ARG A 85 -4.48 3.19 2.77
C ARG A 85 -3.95 4.55 3.18
N ALA A 86 -3.17 4.64 4.25
CA ALA A 86 -2.62 5.90 4.70
C ALA A 86 -1.69 6.50 3.64
N PRO A 87 -1.97 7.73 3.15
CA PRO A 87 -1.11 8.40 2.18
C PRO A 87 0.20 8.84 2.84
N PRO A 88 1.22 9.17 2.05
CA PRO A 88 2.41 9.85 2.58
C PRO A 88 1.99 11.18 3.22
N MET A 89 2.10 11.26 4.54
CA MET A 89 1.78 12.46 5.30
C MET A 89 2.72 12.57 6.49
N ARG A 90 2.89 13.79 7.00
CA ARG A 90 3.72 14.03 8.18
C ARG A 90 3.16 13.25 9.37
N GLY A 91 3.98 12.43 10.01
CA GLY A 91 3.59 11.59 11.13
C GLY A 91 2.98 10.23 10.73
N ALA A 92 2.93 9.89 9.42
CA ALA A 92 2.44 8.59 8.97
C ALA A 92 3.30 7.43 9.48
N GLU A 93 4.56 7.68 9.79
CA GLU A 93 5.49 6.73 10.40
C GLU A 93 5.09 6.28 11.81
N TYR A 94 4.27 7.08 12.51
CA TYR A 94 3.75 6.76 13.85
C TYR A 94 2.36 6.12 13.80
N LEU A 95 1.75 6.01 12.62
CA LEU A 95 0.41 5.47 12.49
C LEU A 95 0.41 3.96 12.76
N SER A 96 -0.29 3.57 13.79
CA SER A 96 -0.47 2.18 14.22
C SER A 96 -1.95 1.88 14.48
N ALA A 97 -2.30 0.60 14.65
CA ALA A 97 -3.65 0.20 15.01
C ALA A 97 -4.11 0.89 16.32
N GLN A 98 -3.20 1.02 17.29
CA GLN A 98 -3.49 1.70 18.56
C GLN A 98 -3.76 3.19 18.33
N VAL A 99 -2.95 3.89 17.53
CA VAL A 99 -3.14 5.32 17.22
C VAL A 99 -4.47 5.55 16.49
N LEU A 100 -4.86 4.67 15.55
CA LEU A 100 -6.17 4.76 14.90
C LEU A 100 -7.32 4.57 15.89
N GLN A 101 -7.16 3.65 16.84
CA GLN A 101 -8.14 3.43 17.90
C GLN A 101 -8.25 4.65 18.83
N ASP A 102 -7.14 5.24 19.23
CA ASP A 102 -7.10 6.43 20.09
C ASP A 102 -7.76 7.64 19.41
N ILE A 103 -7.51 7.81 18.11
CA ILE A 103 -8.15 8.87 17.31
C ILE A 103 -9.67 8.63 17.19
N ARG A 104 -10.09 7.36 16.98
CA ARG A 104 -11.51 6.99 16.95
C ARG A 104 -12.19 7.27 18.29
N THR A 105 -11.56 6.90 19.39
CA THR A 105 -12.05 7.18 20.74
C THR A 105 -12.18 8.68 20.98
N SER A 106 -11.17 9.48 20.59
CA SER A 106 -11.23 10.94 20.70
C SER A 106 -12.36 11.57 19.89
N LEU A 107 -12.68 10.99 18.73
CA LEU A 107 -13.82 11.43 17.92
C LEU A 107 -15.13 11.03 18.58
N ASP A 108 -15.23 9.82 19.11
CA ASP A 108 -16.42 9.31 19.78
C ASP A 108 -16.73 10.09 21.05
N ASP A 109 -15.74 10.34 21.90
CA ASP A 109 -15.87 11.15 23.11
C ASP A 109 -16.40 12.55 22.81
N TRP A 110 -15.83 13.19 21.77
CA TRP A 110 -16.29 14.53 21.37
C TRP A 110 -17.73 14.49 20.85
N VAL A 111 -18.09 13.53 20.01
CA VAL A 111 -19.45 13.38 19.47
C VAL A 111 -20.45 13.08 20.58
N CYS A 112 -20.10 12.22 21.53
CA CYS A 112 -20.95 11.90 22.68
C CYS A 112 -21.21 13.13 23.56
N LEU A 113 -20.20 13.96 23.82
CA LEU A 113 -20.36 15.24 24.55
C LEU A 113 -21.28 16.21 23.81
N GLU A 114 -21.13 16.34 22.50
CA GLU A 114 -21.98 17.22 21.68
C GLU A 114 -23.43 16.69 21.58
N ILE A 115 -23.63 15.36 21.53
CA ILE A 115 -24.97 14.75 21.58
C ILE A 115 -25.66 15.11 22.91
N GLN A 116 -24.95 14.99 24.03
CA GLN A 116 -25.49 15.39 25.34
C GLN A 116 -25.81 16.91 25.39
N ALA A 117 -24.91 17.74 24.86
CA ALA A 117 -25.10 19.20 24.86
C ALA A 117 -26.22 19.68 23.94
N THR A 118 -26.51 18.96 22.87
CA THR A 118 -27.55 19.34 21.87
C THR A 118 -28.88 18.65 22.10
N GLY A 119 -28.95 17.68 23.02
CA GLY A 119 -30.19 16.96 23.34
C GLY A 119 -30.47 15.76 22.43
N GLY A 120 -29.45 15.27 21.68
CA GLY A 120 -29.54 14.09 20.86
C GLY A 120 -28.73 14.17 19.56
N LEU A 121 -28.43 12.98 18.97
CA LEU A 121 -27.70 12.90 17.70
C LEU A 121 -28.40 13.65 16.57
N ASP A 122 -29.72 13.58 16.53
CA ASP A 122 -30.54 14.20 15.51
C ASP A 122 -30.43 15.73 15.51
N ALA A 123 -30.46 16.32 16.71
CA ALA A 123 -30.27 17.75 16.90
C ALA A 123 -28.84 18.19 16.53
N LEU A 124 -27.84 17.39 16.87
CA LEU A 124 -26.46 17.63 16.50
C LEU A 124 -26.28 17.62 14.98
N LEU A 125 -26.77 16.58 14.30
CA LEU A 125 -26.65 16.43 12.85
C LEU A 125 -27.40 17.53 12.10
N THR A 126 -28.63 17.86 12.52
CA THR A 126 -29.40 18.97 11.93
C THR A 126 -28.65 20.30 12.01
N LYS A 127 -27.98 20.56 13.12
CA LYS A 127 -27.27 21.82 13.36
C LYS A 127 -25.92 21.91 12.70
N ARG A 128 -25.10 20.83 12.77
CA ARG A 128 -23.70 20.86 12.37
C ARG A 128 -23.38 20.06 11.10
N ALA A 129 -24.21 19.06 10.75
CA ALA A 129 -23.99 18.17 9.61
C ALA A 129 -25.32 17.79 8.92
N PRO A 130 -26.08 18.74 8.34
CA PRO A 130 -27.43 18.48 7.80
C PRO A 130 -27.48 17.37 6.74
N GLN A 131 -26.38 17.13 6.03
CA GLN A 131 -26.27 16.05 5.04
C GLN A 131 -26.31 14.65 5.65
N TRP A 132 -25.97 14.51 6.92
CA TRP A 132 -26.00 13.26 7.66
C TRP A 132 -27.36 12.96 8.30
N HIS A 133 -28.26 13.93 8.27
CA HIS A 133 -29.60 13.78 8.78
C HIS A 133 -30.43 12.94 7.81
N GLN A 134 -30.53 11.65 8.05
CA GLN A 134 -31.14 10.69 7.12
C GLN A 134 -32.63 10.43 7.33
N VAL A 135 -33.26 11.03 8.29
CA VAL A 135 -34.71 10.86 8.49
C VAL A 135 -35.46 11.50 7.32
N GLY A 136 -36.32 10.72 6.68
CA GLY A 136 -37.06 11.15 5.49
C GLY A 136 -36.48 10.70 4.15
N ARG A 137 -35.61 9.67 4.11
CA ARG A 137 -35.06 9.12 2.87
C ARG A 137 -35.85 7.91 2.37
N VAL A 138 -35.90 7.80 1.06
CA VAL A 138 -36.35 6.57 0.37
C VAL A 138 -35.23 5.54 0.43
N CYS A 139 -35.60 4.30 0.76
CA CYS A 139 -34.68 3.16 0.79
C CYS A 139 -35.14 2.10 -0.20
N PHE A 140 -34.22 1.67 -1.07
CA PHE A 140 -34.37 0.48 -1.89
C PHE A 140 -33.76 -0.70 -1.17
N HIS A 141 -34.54 -1.76 -0.97
CA HIS A 141 -34.10 -2.98 -0.33
C HIS A 141 -34.06 -4.09 -1.36
N LEU A 142 -32.95 -4.79 -1.44
CA LEU A 142 -32.83 -6.06 -2.12
C LEU A 142 -32.47 -7.13 -1.08
N ALA A 143 -33.27 -8.19 -1.01
CA ALA A 143 -33.06 -9.29 -0.08
C ALA A 143 -33.13 -10.63 -0.82
N GLU A 144 -32.48 -11.66 -0.26
CA GLU A 144 -32.64 -13.03 -0.79
C GLU A 144 -33.93 -13.65 -0.36
N ASN A 145 -34.62 -14.30 -1.32
CA ASN A 145 -35.75 -15.17 -1.10
C ASN A 145 -35.31 -16.63 -1.30
N LYS A 146 -34.93 -17.29 -0.23
CA LYS A 146 -34.41 -18.68 -0.28
C LYS A 146 -35.49 -19.73 -0.60
N ASN A 147 -36.75 -19.33 -0.60
CA ASN A 147 -37.88 -20.25 -0.77
C ASN A 147 -38.35 -20.37 -2.23
N ASP A 148 -37.87 -19.53 -3.12
CA ASP A 148 -38.23 -19.49 -4.53
C ASP A 148 -36.98 -19.57 -5.41
N PRO A 149 -36.73 -20.71 -6.07
CA PRO A 149 -35.57 -20.87 -6.95
C PRO A 149 -35.62 -20.04 -8.23
N ASP A 150 -36.81 -19.74 -8.74
CA ASP A 150 -37.01 -19.01 -9.99
C ASP A 150 -36.91 -17.50 -9.77
N TYR A 151 -37.38 -17.03 -8.60
CA TYR A 151 -37.29 -15.63 -8.17
C TYR A 151 -36.60 -15.50 -6.82
N PRO A 152 -35.29 -15.73 -6.78
CA PRO A 152 -34.54 -15.83 -5.52
C PRO A 152 -34.25 -14.48 -4.86
N PHE A 153 -34.75 -13.38 -5.39
CA PHE A 153 -34.59 -12.04 -4.84
C PHE A 153 -35.93 -11.36 -4.63
N ALA A 154 -35.98 -10.56 -3.57
CA ALA A 154 -37.11 -9.69 -3.27
C ALA A 154 -36.67 -8.24 -3.24
N PHE A 155 -37.35 -7.41 -4.01
CA PHE A 155 -37.15 -5.94 -4.01
C PHE A 155 -38.31 -5.26 -3.31
N MET A 156 -38.01 -4.20 -2.54
CA MET A 156 -39.02 -3.34 -1.95
C MET A 156 -38.46 -1.92 -1.75
N ALA A 157 -39.22 -0.93 -2.19
CA ALA A 157 -38.96 0.46 -1.85
C ALA A 157 -39.70 0.83 -0.56
N THR A 158 -38.96 1.41 0.39
CA THR A 158 -39.50 1.85 1.68
C THR A 158 -39.13 3.30 1.96
N TYR A 159 -39.83 3.89 2.91
CA TYR A 159 -39.54 5.20 3.44
C TYR A 159 -39.39 5.13 4.96
N ALA A 160 -38.46 5.88 5.50
CA ALA A 160 -38.20 5.94 6.93
C ALA A 160 -38.73 7.27 7.52
N PRO A 161 -39.99 7.33 8.02
CA PRO A 161 -40.56 8.57 8.52
C PRO A 161 -39.95 9.04 9.82
N ASP A 162 -39.64 8.10 10.73
CA ASP A 162 -39.21 8.39 12.10
C ASP A 162 -38.26 7.32 12.65
N LEU A 163 -37.54 7.70 13.71
CA LEU A 163 -36.90 6.74 14.61
C LEU A 163 -37.95 6.19 15.57
N SER A 164 -38.08 4.88 15.71
CA SER A 164 -38.93 4.29 16.75
C SER A 164 -38.42 4.71 18.13
N GLY A 165 -39.30 4.75 19.14
CA GLY A 165 -38.93 5.04 20.53
C GLY A 165 -37.87 4.12 21.17
N ARG A 166 -37.35 3.14 20.41
CA ARG A 166 -36.19 2.28 20.71
C ARG A 166 -35.03 2.54 19.76
N GLY A 167 -34.97 3.69 19.09
CA GLY A 167 -33.84 4.09 18.22
C GLY A 167 -33.69 3.31 16.90
N ARG A 168 -34.61 2.41 16.53
CA ARG A 168 -34.56 1.71 15.25
C ARG A 168 -35.30 2.49 14.18
N VAL A 169 -34.69 2.65 13.00
CA VAL A 169 -35.33 3.23 11.84
C VAL A 169 -36.57 2.41 11.48
N ARG A 170 -37.74 3.04 11.49
CA ARG A 170 -39.00 2.37 11.15
C ARG A 170 -39.21 2.51 9.65
N HIS A 171 -39.00 1.42 8.93
CA HIS A 171 -39.28 1.39 7.50
C HIS A 171 -40.75 1.06 7.27
N GLN A 172 -41.41 1.88 6.45
CA GLN A 172 -42.75 1.58 5.96
C GLN A 172 -42.75 1.49 4.43
N PRO A 173 -43.62 0.68 3.82
CA PRO A 173 -43.76 0.63 2.38
C PRO A 173 -43.98 2.02 1.78
N LEU A 174 -43.40 2.28 0.62
CA LEU A 174 -43.47 3.58 -0.02
C LEU A 174 -44.92 3.98 -0.34
N SER A 175 -45.79 3.01 -0.71
CA SER A 175 -47.23 3.20 -0.93
C SER A 175 -47.94 3.80 0.28
N ARG A 176 -47.61 3.32 1.48
CA ARG A 176 -48.21 3.81 2.72
C ARG A 176 -47.74 5.22 3.04
N ALA A 177 -46.45 5.50 2.87
CA ALA A 177 -45.93 6.86 3.06
C ALA A 177 -46.59 7.89 2.12
N LEU A 178 -46.83 7.51 0.86
CA LEU A 178 -47.55 8.33 -0.09
C LEU A 178 -48.98 8.67 0.34
N GLN A 179 -49.71 7.67 0.81
CA GLN A 179 -51.09 7.82 1.30
C GLN A 179 -51.14 8.80 2.51
N GLU A 180 -50.22 8.65 3.46
CA GLU A 180 -50.15 9.50 4.63
C GLU A 180 -49.83 10.97 4.26
N TYR A 181 -48.89 11.20 3.36
CA TYR A 181 -48.51 12.57 2.98
C TYR A 181 -49.46 13.20 1.97
N ALA A 182 -50.13 12.46 1.11
CA ALA A 182 -51.19 12.96 0.24
C ALA A 182 -52.40 13.46 1.01
N GLY A 183 -52.71 12.83 2.17
CA GLY A 183 -53.83 13.21 3.04
C GLY A 183 -53.57 14.46 3.89
N THR A 184 -52.33 14.80 4.20
CA THR A 184 -51.94 15.85 5.17
C THR A 184 -51.69 17.24 4.57
N LYS A 185 -51.90 17.50 3.28
CA LYS A 185 -51.60 18.78 2.56
C LYS A 185 -50.14 19.26 2.69
N ASN A 186 -49.22 18.39 3.08
CA ASN A 186 -47.80 18.74 3.26
C ASN A 186 -47.00 18.53 1.96
N LYS A 187 -47.15 19.46 1.02
CA LYS A 187 -46.49 19.44 -0.30
C LYS A 187 -44.96 19.30 -0.19
N LYS A 188 -44.33 19.91 0.84
CA LYS A 188 -42.87 19.86 1.01
C LYS A 188 -42.39 18.45 1.36
N ALA A 189 -43.11 17.72 2.20
CA ALA A 189 -42.77 16.35 2.55
C ALA A 189 -42.96 15.40 1.34
N LEU A 190 -44.03 15.59 0.57
CA LEU A 190 -44.29 14.82 -0.64
C LEU A 190 -43.22 15.05 -1.70
N ILE A 191 -42.77 16.28 -1.91
CA ILE A 191 -41.68 16.59 -2.85
C ILE A 191 -40.38 15.92 -2.39
N ARG A 192 -40.03 15.97 -1.10
CA ARG A 192 -38.84 15.28 -0.56
C ARG A 192 -38.87 13.78 -0.80
N LEU A 193 -40.05 13.17 -0.68
CA LEU A 193 -40.24 11.73 -0.89
C LEU A 193 -40.10 11.35 -2.36
N LEU A 194 -40.70 12.12 -3.27
CA LEU A 194 -40.74 11.79 -4.70
C LEU A 194 -39.50 12.22 -5.47
N SER A 195 -38.81 13.28 -5.05
CA SER A 195 -37.67 13.83 -5.78
C SER A 195 -36.52 12.84 -5.99
N PRO A 196 -36.06 12.05 -4.98
CA PRO A 196 -35.02 11.04 -5.17
C PRO A 196 -35.44 9.93 -6.13
N ILE A 197 -36.74 9.53 -6.10
CA ILE A 197 -37.29 8.51 -6.98
C ILE A 197 -37.30 8.98 -8.42
N GLN A 198 -37.70 10.22 -8.66
CA GLN A 198 -37.70 10.81 -10.01
C GLN A 198 -36.28 10.95 -10.56
N LEU A 199 -35.32 11.37 -9.73
CA LEU A 199 -33.91 11.43 -10.13
C LEU A 199 -33.36 10.03 -10.46
N ALA A 200 -33.70 9.00 -9.66
CA ALA A 200 -33.32 7.63 -9.91
C ALA A 200 -33.95 7.08 -11.20
N ALA A 201 -35.21 7.44 -11.48
CA ALA A 201 -35.92 7.09 -12.72
C ALA A 201 -35.31 7.78 -13.96
N GLN A 202 -34.76 8.98 -13.81
CA GLN A 202 -34.00 9.65 -14.91
C GLN A 202 -32.65 8.98 -15.16
N ALA A 203 -32.03 8.44 -14.11
CA ALA A 203 -30.71 7.80 -14.19
C ALA A 203 -30.77 6.33 -14.62
N SER A 204 -31.92 5.64 -14.46
CA SER A 204 -32.07 4.22 -14.71
C SER A 204 -33.40 3.90 -15.39
N SER A 205 -33.36 3.27 -16.57
CA SER A 205 -34.54 2.79 -17.28
C SER A 205 -35.36 1.79 -16.45
N MET A 206 -34.69 0.91 -15.73
CA MET A 206 -35.33 -0.07 -14.83
C MET A 206 -36.19 0.62 -13.76
N ILE A 207 -35.66 1.61 -13.07
CA ILE A 207 -36.43 2.36 -12.06
C ILE A 207 -37.53 3.18 -12.71
N LYS A 208 -37.28 3.72 -13.90
CA LYS A 208 -38.29 4.44 -14.67
C LYS A 208 -39.48 3.55 -14.99
N ASP A 209 -39.25 2.34 -15.51
CA ASP A 209 -40.29 1.38 -15.83
C ASP A 209 -41.11 1.01 -14.59
N LEU A 210 -40.45 0.76 -13.45
CA LEU A 210 -41.10 0.48 -12.17
C LEU A 210 -41.95 1.67 -11.65
N VAL A 211 -41.55 2.88 -11.93
CA VAL A 211 -42.31 4.09 -11.56
C VAL A 211 -43.51 4.27 -12.49
N ASP A 212 -43.31 4.07 -13.79
CA ASP A 212 -44.35 4.24 -14.83
C ASP A 212 -45.46 3.18 -14.69
N THR A 213 -45.11 1.95 -14.33
CA THR A 213 -46.08 0.87 -14.04
C THR A 213 -46.72 0.96 -12.65
N GLY A 214 -46.07 1.66 -11.72
CA GLY A 214 -46.47 1.73 -10.32
C GLY A 214 -45.96 0.56 -9.45
N ASP A 215 -45.18 -0.34 -10.00
CA ASP A 215 -44.67 -1.53 -9.31
C ASP A 215 -43.65 -1.18 -8.21
N ILE A 216 -43.00 -0.01 -8.29
CA ILE A 216 -42.08 0.47 -7.25
C ILE A 216 -42.72 0.62 -5.88
N TYR A 217 -44.07 0.70 -5.82
CA TYR A 217 -44.84 0.85 -4.58
C TYR A 217 -45.19 -0.50 -3.93
N HIS A 218 -44.87 -1.62 -4.56
CA HIS A 218 -45.19 -2.99 -4.13
C HIS A 218 -43.91 -3.79 -3.93
N PRO A 219 -43.95 -4.82 -3.07
CA PRO A 219 -42.89 -5.82 -3.02
C PRO A 219 -42.87 -6.60 -4.34
N LEU A 220 -41.68 -6.79 -4.91
CA LEU A 220 -41.47 -7.51 -6.17
C LEU A 220 -40.59 -8.73 -5.93
N ALA A 221 -40.86 -9.79 -6.65
CA ALA A 221 -39.99 -10.96 -6.73
C ALA A 221 -39.19 -10.86 -8.03
N TRP A 222 -37.87 -10.95 -7.91
CA TRP A 222 -36.95 -10.71 -9.02
C TRP A 222 -36.12 -11.96 -9.37
N SER A 223 -35.89 -12.13 -10.65
CA SER A 223 -34.92 -13.08 -11.20
C SER A 223 -33.49 -12.65 -10.86
N PRO A 224 -32.49 -13.54 -11.00
CA PRO A 224 -31.07 -13.19 -10.86
C PRO A 224 -30.62 -12.07 -11.81
N GLU A 225 -31.19 -11.98 -13.01
CA GLU A 225 -30.87 -10.99 -14.02
C GLU A 225 -31.36 -9.59 -13.61
N GLU A 226 -32.61 -9.47 -13.15
CA GLU A 226 -33.18 -8.23 -12.64
C GLU A 226 -32.43 -7.72 -11.40
N ALA A 227 -32.13 -8.62 -10.47
CA ALA A 227 -31.34 -8.31 -9.28
C ALA A 227 -29.94 -7.83 -9.65
N TYR A 228 -29.28 -8.43 -10.64
CA TYR A 228 -27.96 -8.02 -11.11
C TYR A 228 -27.98 -6.64 -11.76
N ALA A 229 -28.95 -6.36 -12.62
CA ALA A 229 -29.11 -5.04 -13.23
C ALA A 229 -29.28 -3.92 -12.19
N PHE A 230 -30.08 -4.20 -11.14
CA PHE A 230 -30.25 -3.29 -10.01
C PHE A 230 -28.95 -3.10 -9.22
N LEU A 231 -28.24 -4.18 -8.90
CA LEU A 231 -26.99 -4.16 -8.14
C LEU A 231 -25.88 -3.39 -8.87
N LYS A 232 -25.81 -3.51 -10.18
CA LYS A 232 -24.84 -2.79 -11.04
C LYS A 232 -25.10 -1.28 -11.03
N SER A 233 -26.37 -0.88 -10.96
CA SER A 233 -26.78 0.53 -10.99
C SER A 233 -26.85 1.18 -9.59
N THR A 234 -26.53 0.46 -8.52
CA THR A 234 -26.57 0.96 -7.13
C THR A 234 -25.86 2.30 -6.93
N PRO A 235 -24.61 2.54 -7.44
CA PRO A 235 -23.93 3.82 -7.24
C PRO A 235 -24.70 5.02 -7.82
N GLN A 236 -25.46 4.81 -8.90
CA GLN A 236 -26.30 5.85 -9.51
C GLN A 236 -27.49 6.20 -8.61
N TYR A 237 -28.11 5.21 -7.97
CA TYR A 237 -29.22 5.43 -7.04
C TYR A 237 -28.78 6.18 -5.79
N GLU A 238 -27.61 5.86 -5.26
CA GLU A 238 -27.03 6.55 -4.11
C GLU A 238 -26.70 8.03 -4.43
N GLN A 239 -26.22 8.31 -5.64
CA GLN A 239 -26.01 9.69 -6.10
C GLN A 239 -27.31 10.49 -6.21
N CYS A 240 -28.45 9.83 -6.50
CA CYS A 240 -29.77 10.43 -6.52
C CYS A 240 -30.35 10.68 -5.12
N GLY A 241 -29.65 10.27 -4.05
CA GLY A 241 -30.08 10.46 -2.66
C GLY A 241 -30.94 9.33 -2.12
N VAL A 242 -31.06 8.22 -2.83
CA VAL A 242 -31.72 6.99 -2.36
C VAL A 242 -30.73 6.18 -1.51
N VAL A 243 -31.19 5.64 -0.39
CA VAL A 243 -30.41 4.70 0.42
C VAL A 243 -30.64 3.29 -0.13
N VAL A 244 -29.57 2.61 -0.51
CA VAL A 244 -29.67 1.23 -1.03
C VAL A 244 -29.21 0.24 0.03
N ARG A 245 -30.07 -0.73 0.36
CA ARG A 245 -29.77 -1.84 1.27
C ARG A 245 -29.63 -3.12 0.48
N LEU A 246 -28.43 -3.62 0.47
CA LEU A 246 -28.03 -4.79 -0.30
C LEU A 246 -27.75 -5.98 0.63
N PRO A 247 -27.89 -7.21 0.14
CA PRO A 247 -27.45 -8.40 0.86
C PRO A 247 -25.95 -8.29 1.24
N ASP A 248 -25.59 -8.81 2.41
CA ASP A 248 -24.22 -8.72 2.94
C ASP A 248 -23.17 -9.35 2.02
N TRP A 249 -23.56 -10.39 1.29
CA TRP A 249 -22.66 -11.06 0.35
C TRP A 249 -22.28 -10.15 -0.84
N TRP A 250 -23.13 -9.19 -1.26
CA TRP A 250 -22.82 -8.30 -2.37
C TRP A 250 -21.65 -7.37 -2.04
N LYS A 251 -21.52 -6.92 -0.79
CA LYS A 251 -20.37 -6.12 -0.34
C LYS A 251 -19.06 -6.94 -0.35
N LYS A 252 -19.17 -8.24 -0.12
CA LYS A 252 -18.07 -9.22 -0.08
C LYS A 252 -18.15 -10.20 -1.24
N ARG A 253 -18.78 -9.79 -2.36
CA ARG A 253 -19.09 -10.69 -3.47
C ARG A 253 -17.85 -11.41 -3.97
N SER A 254 -17.98 -12.71 -4.08
CA SER A 254 -17.00 -13.56 -4.73
C SER A 254 -17.16 -13.44 -6.24
N ARG A 255 -16.04 -13.29 -6.93
CA ARG A 255 -15.97 -13.30 -8.40
C ARG A 255 -15.01 -14.39 -8.84
N PRO A 256 -15.31 -15.11 -9.92
CA PRO A 256 -14.30 -15.97 -10.52
C PRO A 256 -13.18 -15.10 -11.06
N ARG A 257 -11.93 -15.49 -10.77
CA ARG A 257 -10.74 -14.74 -11.14
C ARG A 257 -9.74 -15.62 -11.85
N ALA A 258 -9.05 -15.07 -12.83
CA ALA A 258 -7.85 -15.68 -13.36
C ALA A 258 -6.77 -15.66 -12.27
N ARG A 259 -6.47 -16.83 -11.68
CA ARG A 259 -5.45 -16.97 -10.64
C ARG A 259 -4.14 -17.36 -11.28
N VAL A 260 -3.13 -16.55 -11.07
CA VAL A 260 -1.76 -16.80 -11.48
C VAL A 260 -0.93 -17.14 -10.27
N THR A 261 -0.32 -18.33 -10.28
CA THR A 261 0.59 -18.78 -9.23
C THR A 261 2.01 -18.75 -9.76
N ILE A 262 2.92 -18.06 -9.07
CA ILE A 262 4.32 -17.87 -9.47
C ILE A 262 5.24 -18.50 -8.42
N GLY A 263 6.19 -19.33 -8.84
CA GLY A 263 7.22 -19.90 -7.96
C GLY A 263 6.67 -20.93 -6.99
N GLU A 264 6.00 -21.96 -7.48
CA GLU A 264 5.51 -23.08 -6.67
C GLU A 264 6.61 -24.13 -6.43
N LYS A 265 7.44 -24.38 -7.46
CA LYS A 265 8.51 -25.39 -7.41
C LYS A 265 9.76 -24.83 -6.75
N LYS A 266 10.31 -25.59 -5.78
CA LYS A 266 11.58 -25.24 -5.14
C LYS A 266 12.71 -25.31 -6.16
N GLN A 267 13.48 -24.22 -6.26
CA GLN A 267 14.70 -24.18 -7.06
C GLN A 267 15.91 -24.49 -6.20
N GLN A 268 16.77 -25.42 -6.66
CA GLN A 268 17.94 -25.84 -5.90
C GLN A 268 19.05 -24.77 -5.89
N ASN A 269 19.20 -24.00 -6.98
CA ASN A 269 20.20 -22.95 -7.14
C ASN A 269 19.52 -21.62 -7.51
N PHE A 270 18.67 -21.11 -6.62
CA PHE A 270 17.97 -19.84 -6.85
C PHE A 270 18.93 -18.66 -6.79
N ASN A 271 18.81 -17.76 -7.79
CA ASN A 271 19.46 -16.47 -7.84
C ASN A 271 18.52 -15.41 -8.49
N ALA A 272 18.95 -14.16 -8.55
CA ALA A 272 18.18 -13.06 -9.12
C ALA A 272 17.77 -13.28 -10.60
N ASP A 273 18.51 -14.09 -11.36
CA ASP A 273 18.27 -14.38 -12.78
C ASP A 273 17.44 -15.65 -12.99
N SER A 274 17.03 -16.32 -11.91
CA SER A 274 16.29 -17.58 -11.99
C SER A 274 14.90 -17.36 -12.58
N LEU A 275 14.48 -18.27 -13.48
CA LEU A 275 13.13 -18.30 -14.02
C LEU A 275 12.19 -19.00 -13.03
N LEU A 276 11.11 -18.34 -12.67
CA LEU A 276 10.06 -18.86 -11.80
C LEU A 276 8.98 -19.56 -12.64
N ASP A 277 8.50 -20.69 -12.16
CA ASP A 277 7.35 -21.36 -12.78
C ASP A 277 6.08 -20.51 -12.65
N PHE A 278 5.26 -20.60 -13.69
CA PHE A 278 4.04 -19.82 -13.85
C PHE A 278 2.89 -20.78 -14.12
N LYS A 279 1.77 -20.65 -13.41
CA LYS A 279 0.56 -21.45 -13.59
C LYS A 279 -0.67 -20.58 -13.58
N LEU A 280 -1.53 -20.78 -14.58
CA LEU A 280 -2.80 -20.09 -14.73
C LEU A 280 -3.97 -21.03 -14.39
N HIS A 281 -4.85 -20.63 -13.48
CA HIS A 281 -6.08 -21.32 -13.12
C HIS A 281 -7.24 -20.33 -12.98
N ILE A 282 -8.47 -20.80 -13.05
CA ILE A 282 -9.64 -20.03 -12.64
C ILE A 282 -9.99 -20.43 -11.22
N ALA A 283 -10.13 -19.46 -10.35
CA ALA A 283 -10.42 -19.66 -8.94
C ALA A 283 -11.60 -18.80 -8.48
N LEU A 284 -12.31 -19.31 -7.49
CA LEU A 284 -13.34 -18.60 -6.74
C LEU A 284 -12.88 -18.48 -5.30
N GLY A 285 -12.57 -17.26 -4.86
CA GLY A 285 -11.89 -17.07 -3.59
C GLY A 285 -10.52 -17.78 -3.58
N ASP A 286 -10.29 -18.65 -2.60
CA ASP A 286 -9.03 -19.39 -2.46
C ASP A 286 -9.02 -20.77 -3.15
N GLU A 287 -10.15 -21.21 -3.69
CA GLU A 287 -10.29 -22.53 -4.29
C GLU A 287 -10.36 -22.48 -5.82
N THR A 288 -9.68 -23.42 -6.48
CA THR A 288 -9.78 -23.60 -7.93
C THR A 288 -11.15 -24.19 -8.31
N LEU A 289 -11.71 -23.75 -9.42
CA LEU A 289 -12.96 -24.27 -9.95
C LEU A 289 -12.73 -25.61 -10.65
N SER A 290 -13.67 -26.53 -10.45
CA SER A 290 -13.72 -27.82 -11.16
C SER A 290 -14.18 -27.62 -12.60
N GLU A 291 -13.92 -28.62 -13.47
CA GLU A 291 -14.37 -28.55 -14.88
C GLU A 291 -15.88 -28.41 -15.03
N SER A 292 -16.66 -29.03 -14.13
CA SER A 292 -18.12 -28.90 -14.12
C SER A 292 -18.58 -27.50 -13.74
N GLU A 293 -17.95 -26.88 -12.75
CA GLU A 293 -18.25 -25.51 -12.35
C GLU A 293 -17.84 -24.49 -13.42
N LEU A 294 -16.72 -24.75 -14.12
CA LEU A 294 -16.30 -23.93 -15.28
C LEU A 294 -17.30 -24.00 -16.43
N LYS A 295 -17.87 -25.18 -16.72
CA LYS A 295 -18.92 -25.33 -17.74
C LYS A 295 -20.19 -24.57 -17.33
N ASN A 296 -20.58 -24.63 -16.07
CA ASN A 296 -21.73 -23.88 -15.55
C ASN A 296 -21.52 -22.36 -15.65
N LEU A 297 -20.32 -21.89 -15.32
CA LEU A 297 -19.97 -20.47 -15.49
C LEU A 297 -20.01 -20.04 -16.97
N ALA A 298 -19.48 -20.88 -17.88
CA ALA A 298 -19.48 -20.58 -19.30
C ALA A 298 -20.89 -20.56 -19.91
N ALA A 299 -21.82 -21.31 -19.35
CA ALA A 299 -23.21 -21.37 -19.80
C ALA A 299 -24.07 -20.19 -19.30
N ALA A 300 -23.69 -19.56 -18.20
CA ALA A 300 -24.51 -18.57 -17.51
C ALA A 300 -24.41 -17.13 -18.06
N GLY A 301 -23.42 -16.82 -18.91
CA GLY A 301 -23.26 -15.47 -19.46
C GLY A 301 -22.86 -14.41 -18.43
N GLU A 302 -23.42 -13.19 -18.56
CA GLU A 302 -23.26 -12.09 -17.60
C GLU A 302 -24.38 -12.14 -16.55
N GLY A 303 -24.07 -12.07 -15.25
CA GLY A 303 -25.10 -12.03 -14.22
C GLY A 303 -24.69 -12.64 -12.87
N LEU A 304 -25.72 -13.09 -12.11
CA LEU A 304 -25.55 -13.80 -10.85
C LEU A 304 -25.74 -15.29 -11.05
N VAL A 305 -24.79 -16.07 -10.57
CA VAL A 305 -24.81 -17.54 -10.62
C VAL A 305 -24.70 -18.09 -9.21
N PHE A 306 -25.51 -19.11 -8.89
CA PHE A 306 -25.45 -19.76 -7.60
C PHE A 306 -24.50 -20.96 -7.63
N ILE A 307 -23.33 -20.84 -6.98
CA ILE A 307 -22.31 -21.89 -6.92
C ILE A 307 -21.88 -22.09 -5.46
N ARG A 308 -21.77 -23.33 -5.02
CA ARG A 308 -21.34 -23.73 -3.66
C ARG A 308 -22.14 -23.03 -2.54
N GLY A 309 -23.45 -22.81 -2.76
CA GLY A 309 -24.29 -22.15 -1.76
C GLY A 309 -24.17 -20.63 -1.68
N GLN A 310 -23.53 -19.98 -2.66
CA GLN A 310 -23.30 -18.53 -2.70
C GLN A 310 -23.65 -17.96 -4.08
N TRP A 311 -24.14 -16.72 -4.08
CA TRP A 311 -24.31 -15.95 -5.30
C TRP A 311 -22.97 -15.35 -5.72
N ILE A 312 -22.62 -15.54 -6.99
CA ILE A 312 -21.35 -15.13 -7.60
C ILE A 312 -21.66 -14.19 -8.74
N GLU A 313 -20.96 -13.09 -8.80
CA GLU A 313 -20.99 -12.18 -9.95
C GLU A 313 -20.12 -12.76 -11.07
N VAL A 314 -20.70 -12.97 -12.24
CA VAL A 314 -20.01 -13.45 -13.45
C VAL A 314 -20.11 -12.38 -14.51
N ASP A 315 -18.94 -12.00 -15.05
CA ASP A 315 -18.80 -11.18 -16.24
C ASP A 315 -17.85 -11.94 -17.16
N GLN A 316 -18.44 -12.62 -18.13
CA GLN A 316 -17.73 -13.56 -18.99
C GLN A 316 -16.77 -12.84 -19.92
N GLU A 317 -17.11 -11.63 -20.39
CA GLU A 317 -16.25 -10.84 -21.26
C GLU A 317 -14.96 -10.45 -20.51
N LYS A 318 -15.09 -9.87 -19.33
CA LYS A 318 -13.93 -9.49 -18.49
C LYS A 318 -13.09 -10.68 -18.03
N LEU A 319 -13.74 -11.80 -17.70
CA LEU A 319 -13.01 -13.01 -17.35
C LEU A 319 -12.23 -13.58 -18.54
N ASN A 320 -12.82 -13.59 -19.73
CA ASN A 320 -12.16 -14.03 -20.96
C ASN A 320 -11.03 -13.10 -21.37
N GLU A 321 -11.20 -11.79 -21.26
CA GLU A 321 -10.14 -10.81 -21.47
C GLU A 321 -8.96 -11.05 -20.50
N ALA A 322 -9.25 -11.22 -19.20
CA ALA A 322 -8.23 -11.52 -18.22
C ALA A 322 -7.50 -12.84 -18.53
N LEU A 323 -8.22 -13.88 -18.92
CA LEU A 323 -7.62 -15.18 -19.30
C LEU A 323 -6.78 -15.09 -20.57
N ALA A 324 -7.26 -14.38 -21.60
CA ALA A 324 -6.53 -14.17 -22.86
C ALA A 324 -5.21 -13.43 -22.60
N HIS A 325 -5.27 -12.41 -21.75
CA HIS A 325 -4.10 -11.66 -21.32
C HIS A 325 -3.04 -12.56 -20.67
N TRP A 326 -3.42 -13.36 -19.68
CA TRP A 326 -2.49 -14.24 -18.98
C TRP A 326 -1.98 -15.42 -19.83
N LYS A 327 -2.81 -15.95 -20.74
CA LYS A 327 -2.37 -16.95 -21.73
C LYS A 327 -1.34 -16.39 -22.71
N LYS A 328 -1.49 -15.14 -23.12
CA LYS A 328 -0.51 -14.46 -23.95
C LYS A 328 0.83 -14.32 -23.23
N LEU A 329 0.80 -13.90 -21.96
CA LEU A 329 2.02 -13.85 -21.13
C LEU A 329 2.67 -15.22 -20.94
N GLU A 330 1.90 -16.27 -20.74
CA GLU A 330 2.39 -17.65 -20.64
C GLU A 330 3.07 -18.11 -21.94
N ALA A 331 2.50 -17.76 -23.08
CA ALA A 331 3.05 -18.10 -24.41
C ALA A 331 4.30 -17.27 -24.77
N GLU A 332 4.40 -16.02 -24.33
CA GLU A 332 5.53 -15.13 -24.59
C GLU A 332 6.70 -15.37 -23.59
N SER A 333 6.45 -16.05 -22.49
CA SER A 333 7.48 -16.41 -21.51
C SER A 333 8.38 -17.49 -22.11
N ALA A 334 9.65 -17.17 -22.37
CA ALA A 334 10.63 -18.15 -22.82
C ALA A 334 10.69 -19.33 -21.83
N ASP A 335 10.60 -20.56 -22.31
CA ASP A 335 10.62 -21.79 -21.49
C ASP A 335 9.51 -21.88 -20.40
N GLY A 336 8.38 -21.14 -20.54
CA GLY A 336 7.26 -21.24 -19.61
C GLY A 336 7.51 -20.69 -18.21
N GLY A 337 8.46 -19.76 -18.04
CA GLY A 337 8.80 -19.11 -16.77
C GLY A 337 8.92 -17.59 -16.87
N VAL A 338 8.78 -16.90 -15.74
CA VAL A 338 9.01 -15.46 -15.60
C VAL A 338 10.28 -15.22 -14.78
N THR A 339 11.03 -14.17 -15.09
CA THR A 339 12.19 -13.81 -14.26
C THR A 339 11.75 -13.44 -12.85
N PHE A 340 12.64 -13.59 -11.87
CA PHE A 340 12.32 -13.23 -10.50
C PHE A 340 11.85 -11.77 -10.37
N ALA A 341 12.49 -10.84 -11.08
CA ALA A 341 12.13 -9.42 -11.08
C ALA A 341 10.72 -9.17 -11.66
N GLU A 342 10.35 -9.87 -12.73
CA GLU A 342 9.01 -9.82 -13.31
C GLU A 342 7.98 -10.45 -12.39
N GLY A 343 8.28 -11.61 -11.81
CA GLY A 343 7.42 -12.26 -10.82
C GLY A 343 7.12 -11.35 -9.63
N MET A 344 8.14 -10.66 -9.11
CA MET A 344 7.96 -9.69 -8.02
C MET A 344 7.11 -8.49 -8.43
N ARG A 345 7.25 -7.98 -9.66
CA ARG A 345 6.39 -6.90 -10.19
C ARG A 345 4.95 -7.37 -10.31
N LEU A 346 4.71 -8.55 -10.85
CA LEU A 346 3.38 -9.15 -10.96
C LEU A 346 2.71 -9.30 -9.58
N LEU A 347 3.43 -9.84 -8.61
CA LEU A 347 2.96 -10.00 -7.22
C LEU A 347 2.65 -8.66 -6.53
N ALA A 348 3.39 -7.63 -6.87
CA ALA A 348 3.15 -6.27 -6.37
C ALA A 348 2.03 -5.53 -7.13
N GLY A 349 1.49 -6.11 -8.21
CA GLY A 349 0.51 -5.43 -9.06
C GLY A 349 1.11 -4.28 -9.87
N ALA A 350 2.42 -4.32 -10.15
CA ALA A 350 3.12 -3.39 -11.02
C ALA A 350 3.05 -3.88 -12.49
N PRO A 351 3.08 -2.97 -13.49
CA PRO A 351 3.07 -3.37 -14.89
C PRO A 351 4.34 -4.16 -15.27
N VAL A 352 4.16 -5.21 -16.05
CA VAL A 352 5.26 -6.01 -16.61
C VAL A 352 5.51 -5.60 -18.06
N ASP A 353 6.73 -5.81 -18.52
CA ASP A 353 7.24 -5.32 -19.80
C ASP A 353 6.48 -5.84 -21.04
N LEU A 354 5.72 -6.91 -20.89
CA LEU A 354 5.02 -7.58 -21.99
C LEU A 354 3.59 -7.06 -22.24
N VAL A 355 3.07 -6.15 -21.40
CA VAL A 355 1.69 -5.70 -21.54
C VAL A 355 1.56 -4.20 -21.28
N GLU A 356 1.31 -3.47 -22.35
CA GLU A 356 0.80 -2.10 -22.28
C GLU A 356 -0.67 -2.16 -21.85
N ASP A 357 -1.02 -1.37 -20.84
CA ASP A 357 -2.39 -1.08 -20.40
C ASP A 357 -3.27 -2.28 -19.99
N VAL A 358 -2.96 -2.92 -18.85
CA VAL A 358 -4.03 -3.59 -18.11
C VAL A 358 -4.88 -2.51 -17.47
N LEU A 359 -6.03 -2.23 -18.05
CA LEU A 359 -7.06 -1.35 -17.49
C LEU A 359 -7.32 -1.75 -16.04
N GLU A 360 -7.56 -0.79 -15.14
CA GLU A 360 -7.85 -1.07 -13.71
C GLU A 360 -8.97 -2.08 -13.52
N ASP A 361 -9.92 -2.14 -14.45
CA ASP A 361 -11.02 -3.10 -14.50
C ASP A 361 -10.53 -4.57 -14.55
N ASN A 362 -9.46 -4.90 -15.26
CA ASN A 362 -8.95 -6.27 -15.36
C ASN A 362 -8.27 -6.78 -14.07
N ARG A 363 -7.86 -5.89 -13.17
CA ARG A 363 -7.29 -6.27 -11.86
C ARG A 363 -8.31 -6.87 -10.91
N THR A 364 -9.57 -6.53 -11.07
CA THR A 364 -10.64 -7.11 -10.25
C THR A 364 -10.93 -8.56 -10.64
N TRP A 365 -10.57 -8.96 -11.88
CA TRP A 365 -10.80 -10.29 -12.47
C TRP A 365 -9.54 -11.16 -12.51
N SER A 366 -8.41 -10.68 -12.01
CA SER A 366 -7.17 -11.44 -11.90
C SER A 366 -6.60 -11.36 -10.48
N LEU A 367 -5.92 -12.43 -10.08
CA LEU A 367 -5.24 -12.55 -8.79
C LEU A 367 -3.87 -13.19 -9.01
N VAL A 368 -2.82 -12.45 -8.74
CA VAL A 368 -1.46 -12.98 -8.76
C VAL A 368 -1.03 -13.30 -7.33
N GLN A 369 -0.56 -14.51 -7.11
CA GLN A 369 -0.11 -14.94 -5.79
C GLN A 369 1.19 -15.74 -5.87
N PRO A 370 2.03 -15.70 -4.82
CA PRO A 370 3.22 -16.54 -4.76
C PRO A 370 2.82 -17.99 -4.50
N GLY A 371 3.46 -18.92 -5.17
CA GLY A 371 3.40 -20.33 -4.85
C GLY A 371 4.06 -20.62 -3.49
N GLN A 372 3.86 -21.82 -2.97
CA GLN A 372 4.27 -22.16 -1.60
C GLN A 372 5.77 -21.91 -1.33
N TRP A 373 6.63 -22.25 -2.27
CA TRP A 373 8.06 -22.02 -2.12
C TRP A 373 8.41 -20.53 -2.12
N LEU A 374 7.89 -19.77 -3.09
CA LEU A 374 8.16 -18.34 -3.18
C LEU A 374 7.55 -17.57 -2.00
N ALA A 375 6.37 -17.97 -1.53
CA ALA A 375 5.76 -17.40 -0.33
C ALA A 375 6.64 -17.59 0.91
N THR A 376 7.23 -18.77 1.08
CA THR A 376 8.18 -19.06 2.16
C THR A 376 9.40 -18.16 2.06
N LEU A 377 10.00 -18.05 0.87
CA LEU A 377 11.16 -17.20 0.62
C LEU A 377 10.85 -15.72 0.93
N LEU A 378 9.72 -15.22 0.46
CA LEU A 378 9.29 -13.82 0.72
C LEU A 378 9.02 -13.57 2.20
N ASN A 379 8.47 -14.54 2.91
CA ASN A 379 8.27 -14.44 4.35
C ASN A 379 9.61 -14.39 5.11
N GLU A 380 10.57 -15.22 4.73
CA GLU A 380 11.93 -15.17 5.28
C GLU A 380 12.61 -13.82 5.04
N LEU A 381 12.43 -13.22 3.85
CA LEU A 381 12.96 -11.88 3.54
C LEU A 381 12.30 -10.76 4.37
N ARG A 382 11.02 -10.92 4.71
CA ARG A 382 10.23 -9.93 5.50
C ARG A 382 10.42 -10.10 7.01
N THR A 383 10.89 -11.26 7.46
CA THR A 383 11.10 -11.57 8.89
C THR A 383 12.56 -11.88 9.20
N PRO A 384 13.46 -10.87 9.17
CA PRO A 384 14.90 -11.06 9.35
C PRO A 384 15.29 -11.74 10.67
N THR A 385 14.44 -11.70 11.69
CA THR A 385 14.66 -12.31 13.00
C THR A 385 14.66 -13.83 12.99
N GLN A 386 14.04 -14.46 11.98
CA GLN A 386 13.93 -15.91 11.84
C GLN A 386 15.06 -16.53 11.00
N LEU A 387 15.92 -15.70 10.41
CA LEU A 387 17.01 -16.17 9.57
C LEU A 387 18.09 -16.91 10.37
N LYS A 388 18.69 -17.91 9.73
CA LYS A 388 19.82 -18.63 10.33
C LYS A 388 20.97 -17.68 10.66
N ALA A 389 21.52 -17.85 11.86
CA ALA A 389 22.62 -17.01 12.33
C ALA A 389 23.86 -17.17 11.44
N ALA A 390 24.32 -16.07 10.86
CA ALA A 390 25.59 -15.95 10.17
C ALA A 390 26.62 -15.38 11.16
N ASN A 391 27.63 -16.18 11.50
CA ASN A 391 28.59 -15.80 12.54
C ASN A 391 29.97 -15.51 11.92
N PRO A 392 30.51 -14.28 12.07
CA PRO A 392 31.88 -13.96 11.64
C PRO A 392 32.95 -14.67 12.47
N GLY A 393 32.58 -15.23 13.64
CA GLY A 393 33.48 -15.92 14.54
C GLY A 393 34.45 -14.98 15.27
N ASN A 394 35.56 -15.55 15.80
CA ASN A 394 36.58 -14.81 16.55
C ASN A 394 37.38 -13.82 15.70
N ALA A 395 37.17 -13.81 14.38
CA ALA A 395 37.79 -12.84 13.47
C ALA A 395 37.26 -11.42 13.68
N LEU A 396 36.02 -11.29 14.12
CA LEU A 396 35.45 -10.00 14.55
C LEU A 396 35.91 -9.67 15.96
N LYS A 397 36.59 -8.54 16.13
CA LYS A 397 37.07 -8.04 17.43
C LYS A 397 36.08 -7.13 18.12
N ALA A 398 34.78 -7.53 18.07
CA ALA A 398 33.69 -6.83 18.73
C ALA A 398 32.51 -7.79 18.96
N THR A 399 31.60 -7.40 19.85
CA THR A 399 30.33 -8.11 20.07
C THR A 399 29.22 -7.34 19.36
N LEU A 400 28.49 -8.04 18.48
CA LEU A 400 27.33 -7.45 17.81
C LEU A 400 26.15 -7.34 18.79
N ARG A 401 25.44 -6.24 18.73
CA ARG A 401 24.14 -6.10 19.39
C ARG A 401 23.11 -7.02 18.70
N PRO A 402 22.04 -7.46 19.39
CA PRO A 402 21.06 -8.38 18.81
C PRO A 402 20.51 -7.91 17.46
N TYR A 403 20.15 -6.63 17.33
CA TYR A 403 19.65 -6.08 16.08
C TYR A 403 20.74 -6.05 14.98
N GLN A 404 22.01 -5.79 15.33
CA GLN A 404 23.11 -5.86 14.36
C GLN A 404 23.32 -7.28 13.84
N GLN A 405 23.25 -8.27 14.73
CA GLN A 405 23.31 -9.68 14.33
C GLN A 405 22.17 -10.02 13.36
N THR A 406 20.93 -9.57 13.63
CA THR A 406 19.80 -9.72 12.72
C THR A 406 20.08 -9.08 11.35
N GLY A 407 20.67 -7.88 11.33
CA GLY A 407 21.05 -7.21 10.09
C GLY A 407 22.13 -7.98 9.31
N VAL A 408 23.15 -8.52 9.99
CA VAL A 408 24.18 -9.36 9.37
C VAL A 408 23.59 -10.64 8.77
N ASN A 409 22.67 -11.29 9.47
CA ASN A 409 21.98 -12.49 8.97
C ASN A 409 21.20 -12.18 7.69
N TRP A 410 20.50 -11.05 7.67
CA TRP A 410 19.70 -10.59 6.54
C TRP A 410 20.59 -10.21 5.33
N LEU A 411 21.66 -9.46 5.54
CA LEU A 411 22.62 -9.10 4.51
C LEU A 411 23.29 -10.36 3.92
N TRP A 412 23.67 -11.28 4.78
CA TRP A 412 24.24 -12.56 4.35
C TRP A 412 23.24 -13.37 3.51
N TRP A 413 21.99 -13.47 3.94
CA TRP A 413 20.94 -14.19 3.25
C TRP A 413 20.70 -13.63 1.85
N LEU A 414 20.49 -12.31 1.72
CA LEU A 414 20.34 -11.65 0.43
C LEU A 414 21.56 -11.84 -0.48
N SER A 415 22.76 -11.75 0.08
CA SER A 415 24.00 -11.95 -0.70
C SER A 415 24.14 -13.38 -1.25
N GLN A 416 23.64 -14.39 -0.53
CA GLN A 416 23.59 -15.77 -1.01
C GLN A 416 22.63 -15.96 -2.18
N LEU A 417 21.53 -15.23 -2.17
CA LEU A 417 20.53 -15.24 -3.23
C LEU A 417 20.92 -14.35 -4.44
N GLY A 418 22.05 -13.65 -4.36
CA GLY A 418 22.46 -12.69 -5.41
C GLY A 418 21.55 -11.46 -5.47
N LEU A 419 20.75 -11.21 -4.43
CA LEU A 419 19.84 -10.06 -4.33
C LEU A 419 20.52 -8.89 -3.66
N GLY A 420 20.20 -7.69 -4.13
CA GLY A 420 20.69 -6.45 -3.55
C GLY A 420 19.96 -6.07 -2.27
N ALA A 421 20.67 -5.41 -1.35
CA ALA A 421 20.16 -5.02 -0.04
C ALA A 421 20.40 -3.53 0.25
N CYS A 422 19.39 -2.85 0.78
CA CYS A 422 19.50 -1.49 1.30
C CYS A 422 19.45 -1.51 2.83
N LEU A 423 20.58 -1.29 3.49
CA LEU A 423 20.64 -1.12 4.94
C LEU A 423 20.43 0.36 5.27
N ALA A 424 19.20 0.68 5.64
CA ALA A 424 18.71 2.05 5.86
C ALA A 424 18.55 2.41 7.35
N ASP A 425 19.31 1.76 8.21
CA ASP A 425 19.33 2.05 9.66
C ASP A 425 19.72 3.52 9.93
N ASP A 426 19.18 4.11 10.99
CA ASP A 426 19.57 5.44 11.44
C ASP A 426 21.07 5.58 11.62
N MET A 427 21.59 6.80 11.49
CA MET A 427 23.01 7.09 11.69
C MET A 427 23.44 6.67 13.10
N GLY A 428 24.60 5.99 13.22
CA GLY A 428 25.14 5.54 14.50
C GLY A 428 24.60 4.18 15.00
N LEU A 429 23.75 3.47 14.25
CA LEU A 429 23.32 2.11 14.55
C LEU A 429 24.33 1.02 14.13
N GLY A 430 25.52 1.43 13.66
CA GLY A 430 26.60 0.51 13.33
C GLY A 430 26.42 -0.22 11.99
N LYS A 431 25.99 0.49 10.95
CA LYS A 431 25.94 -0.04 9.57
C LYS A 431 27.32 -0.57 9.13
N THR A 432 28.40 0.18 9.39
CA THR A 432 29.79 -0.22 9.11
C THR A 432 30.13 -1.57 9.77
N MET A 433 29.77 -1.74 11.06
CA MET A 433 30.04 -2.97 11.80
C MET A 433 29.31 -4.18 11.20
N GLN A 434 28.08 -4.00 10.71
CA GLN A 434 27.31 -5.06 10.06
C GLN A 434 27.97 -5.46 8.73
N VAL A 435 28.46 -4.51 7.94
CA VAL A 435 29.19 -4.79 6.69
C VAL A 435 30.54 -5.46 6.95
N ILE A 436 31.31 -4.98 7.94
CA ILE A 436 32.59 -5.61 8.35
C ILE A 436 32.36 -7.09 8.72
N SER A 437 31.29 -7.36 9.48
CA SER A 437 30.91 -8.72 9.87
C SER A 437 30.60 -9.58 8.64
N LEU A 438 29.88 -9.03 7.65
CA LEU A 438 29.58 -9.73 6.40
C LEU A 438 30.86 -10.03 5.61
N LEU A 439 31.79 -9.09 5.52
CA LEU A 439 33.07 -9.28 4.84
C LEU A 439 33.91 -10.40 5.48
N LEU A 440 33.90 -10.50 6.81
CA LEU A 440 34.54 -11.62 7.52
C LEU A 440 33.88 -12.95 7.25
N ILE A 441 32.56 -13.00 7.12
CA ILE A 441 31.82 -14.21 6.74
C ILE A 441 32.17 -14.63 5.32
N LEU A 442 32.24 -13.69 4.37
CA LEU A 442 32.65 -13.94 2.98
C LEU A 442 34.07 -14.50 2.92
N LYS A 443 35.02 -13.93 3.67
CA LYS A 443 36.38 -14.45 3.78
C LYS A 443 36.41 -15.87 4.32
N LYS A 444 35.68 -16.17 5.39
CA LYS A 444 35.59 -17.52 5.96
C LYS A 444 35.06 -18.55 4.96
N LYS A 445 34.20 -18.12 4.02
CA LYS A 445 33.66 -18.96 2.94
C LYS A 445 34.61 -19.11 1.76
N GLN A 446 35.80 -18.52 1.83
CA GLN A 446 36.85 -18.60 0.78
C GLN A 446 36.31 -18.19 -0.60
N CYS A 447 35.62 -17.01 -0.66
CA CYS A 447 35.16 -16.50 -1.94
C CYS A 447 36.35 -16.10 -2.83
N ASP A 448 36.27 -16.47 -4.11
CA ASP A 448 37.39 -16.32 -5.08
C ASP A 448 37.62 -14.88 -5.54
N ARG A 449 36.74 -13.94 -5.18
CA ARG A 449 36.78 -12.56 -5.65
C ARG A 449 36.81 -11.58 -4.48
N PRO A 450 37.55 -10.45 -4.62
CA PRO A 450 37.52 -9.41 -3.60
C PRO A 450 36.19 -8.68 -3.57
N SER A 451 35.92 -7.97 -2.47
CA SER A 451 34.79 -7.05 -2.33
C SER A 451 35.23 -5.61 -2.60
N LEU A 452 34.34 -4.79 -3.15
CA LEU A 452 34.56 -3.36 -3.40
C LEU A 452 33.68 -2.49 -2.51
N LEU A 453 34.29 -1.57 -1.77
CA LEU A 453 33.61 -0.51 -1.03
C LEU A 453 33.80 0.83 -1.74
N VAL A 454 32.70 1.48 -2.08
CA VAL A 454 32.71 2.83 -2.67
C VAL A 454 32.07 3.81 -1.69
N LEU A 455 32.80 4.85 -1.31
CA LEU A 455 32.38 5.75 -0.25
C LEU A 455 32.83 7.21 -0.52
N PRO A 456 32.24 8.21 0.15
CA PRO A 456 32.75 9.57 0.14
C PRO A 456 34.18 9.67 0.71
N ALA A 457 35.00 10.55 0.14
CA ALA A 457 36.40 10.71 0.56
C ALA A 457 36.56 11.01 2.06
N SER A 458 35.60 11.71 2.67
CA SER A 458 35.58 12.04 4.10
C SER A 458 35.47 10.80 5.00
N LEU A 459 34.94 9.68 4.51
CA LEU A 459 34.73 8.46 5.30
C LEU A 459 35.90 7.46 5.22
N ILE A 460 36.90 7.71 4.34
CA ILE A 460 38.06 6.80 4.19
C ILE A 460 38.78 6.55 5.53
N GLY A 461 39.05 7.62 6.28
CA GLY A 461 39.69 7.50 7.59
C GLY A 461 38.93 6.68 8.59
N ASN A 462 37.62 6.88 8.68
CA ASN A 462 36.73 6.11 9.56
C ASN A 462 36.75 4.64 9.21
N TRP A 463 36.51 4.29 7.94
CA TRP A 463 36.51 2.90 7.49
C TRP A 463 37.85 2.22 7.73
N LYS A 464 38.95 2.93 7.53
CA LYS A 464 40.30 2.39 7.80
C LYS A 464 40.46 2.06 9.27
N THR A 465 40.17 3.00 10.15
CA THR A 465 40.26 2.80 11.61
C THR A 465 39.35 1.65 12.10
N GLU A 466 38.11 1.55 11.58
CA GLU A 466 37.18 0.50 11.96
C GLU A 466 37.62 -0.88 11.45
N LEU A 467 38.10 -0.99 10.20
CA LEU A 467 38.63 -2.24 9.64
C LEU A 467 39.87 -2.72 10.43
N GLU A 468 40.83 -1.84 10.69
CA GLU A 468 42.03 -2.17 11.46
C GLU A 468 41.70 -2.59 12.89
N ARG A 469 40.73 -1.94 13.52
CA ARG A 469 40.32 -2.21 14.90
C ARG A 469 39.51 -3.49 15.05
N PHE A 470 38.48 -3.68 14.19
CA PHE A 470 37.48 -4.73 14.40
C PHE A 470 37.70 -5.96 13.53
N ALA A 471 38.42 -5.83 12.42
CA ALA A 471 38.66 -6.92 11.49
C ALA A 471 40.12 -6.93 10.97
N PRO A 472 41.15 -6.98 11.82
CA PRO A 472 42.55 -6.90 11.41
C PRO A 472 42.98 -8.08 10.51
N SER A 473 42.20 -9.14 10.46
CA SER A 473 42.45 -10.27 9.56
C SER A 473 42.05 -10.02 8.13
N LEU A 474 41.25 -8.98 7.81
CA LEU A 474 40.89 -8.63 6.45
C LEU A 474 42.05 -7.89 5.78
N ARG A 475 42.49 -8.41 4.64
CA ARG A 475 43.49 -7.75 3.79
C ARG A 475 42.79 -6.69 2.94
N SER A 476 42.87 -5.44 3.40
CA SER A 476 42.21 -4.29 2.77
C SER A 476 43.20 -3.35 2.07
N ILE A 477 42.80 -2.87 0.90
CA ILE A 477 43.54 -1.84 0.16
C ILE A 477 42.65 -0.60 0.02
N PHE A 478 43.21 0.57 0.37
CA PHE A 478 42.56 1.86 0.20
C PHE A 478 43.06 2.53 -1.07
N PHE A 479 42.34 2.30 -2.17
CA PHE A 479 42.70 2.79 -3.50
C PHE A 479 42.26 4.26 -3.68
N HIS A 480 43.02 5.19 -3.05
CA HIS A 480 42.77 6.61 -3.10
C HIS A 480 44.09 7.37 -2.93
N ARG A 481 44.21 8.58 -3.54
CA ARG A 481 45.43 9.41 -3.53
C ARG A 481 45.91 9.83 -2.14
N SER A 482 45.01 9.87 -1.16
CA SER A 482 45.39 10.18 0.24
C SER A 482 46.09 9.04 0.96
N GLN A 483 46.00 7.79 0.43
CA GLN A 483 46.54 6.60 1.06
C GLN A 483 47.65 5.92 0.25
N LEU A 484 47.64 6.07 -1.07
CA LEU A 484 48.62 5.50 -1.99
C LEU A 484 49.27 6.60 -2.83
N ASN A 485 50.57 6.51 -3.01
CA ASN A 485 51.24 7.42 -3.95
C ASN A 485 50.97 7.01 -5.42
N LYS A 486 51.20 7.92 -6.36
CA LYS A 486 50.90 7.73 -7.78
C LYS A 486 51.61 6.51 -8.39
N LYS A 487 52.82 6.18 -7.93
CA LYS A 487 53.63 5.05 -8.41
C LYS A 487 53.03 3.70 -7.93
N ALA A 488 52.60 3.61 -6.66
CA ALA A 488 51.95 2.43 -6.11
C ALA A 488 50.56 2.20 -6.74
N MET A 489 49.78 3.28 -7.01
CA MET A 489 48.52 3.17 -7.74
C MET A 489 48.74 2.64 -9.16
N GLY A 490 49.78 3.11 -9.88
CA GLY A 490 50.11 2.65 -11.23
C GLY A 490 50.56 1.18 -11.28
N ALA A 491 51.35 0.75 -10.29
CA ALA A 491 51.77 -0.65 -10.19
C ALA A 491 50.60 -1.62 -10.02
N MET A 492 49.60 -1.25 -9.19
CA MET A 492 48.39 -2.07 -8.97
C MET A 492 47.48 -2.18 -10.21
N VAL A 493 47.46 -1.16 -11.05
CA VAL A 493 46.71 -1.16 -12.31
C VAL A 493 47.30 -2.16 -13.32
N ASN A 494 48.63 -2.28 -13.33
CA ASN A 494 49.34 -3.11 -14.30
C ASN A 494 49.46 -4.60 -13.90
N GLU A 495 49.27 -4.91 -12.62
CA GLU A 495 49.42 -6.27 -12.10
C GLU A 495 48.08 -6.84 -11.61
N SER A 496 47.24 -7.36 -12.50
CA SER A 496 45.97 -8.08 -12.16
C SER A 496 46.17 -9.24 -11.18
N THR A 497 47.40 -9.70 -11.00
CA THR A 497 47.81 -10.80 -10.12
C THR A 497 47.76 -10.43 -8.64
N THR A 498 47.78 -9.18 -8.30
CA THR A 498 47.86 -8.68 -6.91
C THR A 498 46.51 -8.72 -6.14
N LEU A 499 45.38 -8.85 -6.84
CA LEU A 499 44.05 -8.86 -6.20
C LEU A 499 43.64 -10.21 -5.61
N ARG A 500 44.31 -11.32 -5.97
CA ARG A 500 43.98 -12.66 -5.45
C ARG A 500 44.14 -12.79 -3.95
N ASP A 501 45.02 -11.96 -3.38
CA ASP A 501 45.32 -11.96 -1.95
C ASP A 501 44.57 -10.86 -1.17
N ILE A 502 43.70 -10.09 -1.80
CA ILE A 502 42.98 -8.97 -1.22
C ILE A 502 41.53 -9.39 -0.95
N ASP A 503 41.07 -9.13 0.26
CA ASP A 503 39.68 -9.40 0.64
C ASP A 503 38.77 -8.21 0.30
N VAL A 504 39.29 -6.96 0.44
CA VAL A 504 38.51 -5.73 0.31
C VAL A 504 39.32 -4.62 -0.38
N VAL A 505 38.75 -4.01 -1.40
CA VAL A 505 39.23 -2.76 -2.01
C VAL A 505 38.30 -1.63 -1.60
N VAL A 506 38.85 -0.57 -1.03
CA VAL A 506 38.11 0.64 -0.64
C VAL A 506 38.48 1.79 -1.55
N THR A 507 37.50 2.45 -2.16
CA THR A 507 37.71 3.56 -3.07
C THR A 507 36.62 4.63 -2.92
N THR A 508 36.73 5.72 -3.65
CA THR A 508 35.74 6.79 -3.66
C THR A 508 34.98 6.85 -4.98
N TYR A 509 33.77 7.44 -4.97
CA TYR A 509 32.98 7.66 -6.17
C TYR A 509 33.77 8.40 -7.25
N GLY A 510 34.55 9.43 -6.88
CA GLY A 510 35.38 10.21 -7.81
C GLY A 510 36.57 9.44 -8.35
N THR A 511 37.17 8.50 -7.59
CA THR A 511 38.28 7.65 -8.05
C THR A 511 37.76 6.59 -9.00
N LEU A 512 36.60 5.96 -8.67
CA LEU A 512 35.96 4.96 -9.50
C LEU A 512 35.71 5.44 -10.94
N MET A 513 35.24 6.68 -11.11
CA MET A 513 34.97 7.24 -12.45
C MET A 513 36.25 7.44 -13.31
N ARG A 514 37.41 7.38 -12.72
CA ARG A 514 38.69 7.65 -13.39
C ARG A 514 39.58 6.43 -13.57
N GLN A 515 39.08 5.26 -13.18
CA GLN A 515 39.85 4.01 -13.12
C GLN A 515 39.09 2.88 -13.77
N ASP A 516 39.34 2.64 -15.04
CA ASP A 516 38.60 1.66 -15.86
C ASP A 516 38.77 0.22 -15.34
N TRP A 517 39.96 -0.12 -14.82
CA TRP A 517 40.22 -1.45 -14.28
C TRP A 517 39.28 -1.84 -13.14
N LEU A 518 38.82 -0.88 -12.32
CA LEU A 518 37.80 -1.13 -11.28
C LEU A 518 36.47 -1.54 -11.88
N GLN A 519 36.15 -1.05 -13.07
CA GLN A 519 34.91 -1.37 -13.79
C GLN A 519 34.99 -2.73 -14.51
N GLU A 520 36.17 -3.12 -14.95
CA GLU A 520 36.42 -4.40 -15.64
C GLU A 520 36.53 -5.58 -14.67
N GLN A 521 36.87 -5.32 -13.41
CA GLN A 521 37.02 -6.35 -12.38
C GLN A 521 35.68 -6.93 -11.95
N ALA A 522 35.62 -8.26 -11.80
CA ALA A 522 34.48 -8.93 -11.20
C ALA A 522 34.60 -8.94 -9.66
N TRP A 523 33.56 -8.46 -8.98
CA TRP A 523 33.52 -8.32 -7.53
C TRP A 523 32.63 -9.37 -6.87
N GLN A 524 32.98 -9.84 -5.68
CA GLN A 524 32.13 -10.71 -4.86
C GLN A 524 30.96 -9.92 -4.27
N LEU A 525 31.26 -8.76 -3.71
CA LEU A 525 30.31 -7.85 -3.08
C LEU A 525 30.65 -6.41 -3.43
N LEU A 526 29.66 -5.64 -3.80
CA LEU A 526 29.78 -4.18 -3.98
C LEU A 526 28.98 -3.48 -2.92
N VAL A 527 29.64 -2.66 -2.10
CA VAL A 527 29.02 -1.86 -1.05
C VAL A 527 29.16 -0.38 -1.39
N LEU A 528 28.05 0.33 -1.38
CA LEU A 528 28.03 1.79 -1.46
C LEU A 528 27.74 2.37 -0.08
N ASP A 529 28.62 3.20 0.43
CA ASP A 529 28.32 4.00 1.61
C ASP A 529 27.82 5.38 1.20
N GLU A 530 26.90 5.95 1.97
CA GLU A 530 26.16 7.15 1.65
C GLU A 530 25.58 7.09 0.22
N ALA A 531 24.74 6.06 -0.01
CA ALA A 531 24.21 5.74 -1.34
C ALA A 531 23.34 6.84 -1.95
N GLN A 532 22.96 7.89 -1.21
CA GLN A 532 22.37 9.09 -1.78
C GLN A 532 23.26 9.75 -2.86
N ALA A 533 24.55 9.42 -2.93
CA ALA A 533 25.46 9.85 -3.99
C ALA A 533 25.00 9.42 -5.40
N ILE A 534 24.23 8.33 -5.50
CA ILE A 534 23.75 7.79 -6.78
C ILE A 534 22.25 8.07 -7.05
N LYS A 535 21.61 8.97 -6.32
CA LYS A 535 20.18 9.32 -6.50
C LYS A 535 19.85 9.86 -7.89
N ASN A 536 20.77 10.58 -8.51
CA ASN A 536 20.59 11.07 -9.88
C ASN A 536 21.08 10.02 -10.89
N PRO A 537 20.17 9.33 -11.64
CA PRO A 537 20.56 8.29 -12.58
C PRO A 537 21.38 8.80 -13.77
N GLY A 538 21.28 10.09 -14.12
CA GLY A 538 22.04 10.72 -15.20
C GLY A 538 23.48 11.06 -14.84
N ALA A 539 23.83 11.12 -13.55
CA ALA A 539 25.15 11.48 -13.08
C ALA A 539 26.21 10.44 -13.47
N GLY A 540 27.42 10.90 -13.80
CA GLY A 540 28.54 10.04 -14.14
C GLY A 540 28.86 9.01 -13.06
N GLN A 541 28.76 9.41 -11.78
CA GLN A 541 28.96 8.52 -10.63
C GLN A 541 27.94 7.37 -10.61
N SER A 542 26.67 7.67 -10.85
CA SER A 542 25.60 6.66 -10.89
C SER A 542 25.82 5.65 -12.02
N LYS A 543 26.21 6.14 -13.20
CA LYS A 543 26.50 5.27 -14.36
C LYS A 543 27.72 4.38 -14.09
N ALA A 544 28.80 4.94 -13.57
CA ALA A 544 30.03 4.19 -13.26
C ALA A 544 29.77 3.07 -12.24
N VAL A 545 29.00 3.34 -11.19
CA VAL A 545 28.67 2.35 -10.16
C VAL A 545 27.74 1.25 -10.69
N LYS A 546 26.76 1.62 -11.52
CA LYS A 546 25.80 0.64 -12.09
C LYS A 546 26.44 -0.33 -13.07
N ASN A 547 27.50 0.09 -13.76
CA ASN A 547 28.23 -0.73 -14.72
C ASN A 547 29.17 -1.76 -14.06
N LEU A 548 29.40 -1.67 -12.74
CA LEU A 548 30.25 -2.62 -12.03
C LEU A 548 29.67 -4.03 -12.04
N ASN A 549 30.51 -5.02 -12.34
CA ASN A 549 30.13 -6.43 -12.28
C ASN A 549 30.34 -6.96 -10.85
N ALA A 550 29.25 -7.21 -10.13
CA ALA A 550 29.29 -7.75 -8.78
C ALA A 550 28.20 -8.82 -8.57
N LYS A 551 28.54 -9.87 -7.82
CA LYS A 551 27.62 -10.96 -7.52
C LYS A 551 26.46 -10.52 -6.61
N SER A 552 26.72 -9.62 -5.67
CA SER A 552 25.68 -8.99 -4.84
C SER A 552 26.04 -7.51 -4.56
N ARG A 553 25.02 -6.72 -4.24
CA ARG A 553 25.12 -5.28 -4.09
C ARG A 553 24.46 -4.82 -2.80
N ILE A 554 25.11 -3.94 -2.05
CA ILE A 554 24.59 -3.36 -0.82
C ILE A 554 24.69 -1.84 -0.89
N ALA A 555 23.62 -1.18 -0.48
CA ALA A 555 23.59 0.26 -0.29
C ALA A 555 23.41 0.58 1.20
N LEU A 556 24.27 1.44 1.73
CA LEU A 556 24.15 2.00 3.07
C LEU A 556 23.66 3.44 2.96
N THR A 557 22.59 3.77 3.64
CA THR A 557 22.03 5.12 3.68
C THR A 557 21.25 5.33 4.96
N GLY A 558 21.14 6.56 5.45
CA GLY A 558 20.19 6.90 6.51
C GLY A 558 18.80 7.25 5.98
N THR A 559 18.71 7.58 4.68
CA THR A 559 17.49 8.07 4.03
C THR A 559 17.35 7.44 2.64
N PRO A 560 16.68 6.27 2.54
CA PRO A 560 16.53 5.58 1.25
C PRO A 560 15.69 6.37 0.23
N VAL A 561 14.79 7.22 0.70
CA VAL A 561 14.00 8.17 -0.10
C VAL A 561 14.01 9.52 0.61
N GLU A 562 14.65 10.52 -0.01
CA GLU A 562 14.69 11.87 0.57
C GLU A 562 13.55 12.74 0.03
N ASN A 563 13.50 12.96 -1.29
CA ASN A 563 12.64 13.98 -1.88
C ASN A 563 11.76 13.48 -3.02
N ARG A 564 12.18 12.46 -3.76
CA ARG A 564 11.49 12.01 -4.99
C ARG A 564 11.54 10.49 -5.13
N LEU A 565 10.48 9.93 -5.68
CA LEU A 565 10.43 8.49 -6.02
C LEU A 565 11.44 8.08 -7.12
N SER A 566 11.91 9.05 -7.92
CA SER A 566 13.02 8.82 -8.86
C SER A 566 14.33 8.42 -8.19
N ASP A 567 14.55 8.88 -6.95
CA ASP A 567 15.74 8.55 -6.17
C ASP A 567 15.70 7.07 -5.76
N LEU A 568 14.50 6.59 -5.38
CA LEU A 568 14.25 5.17 -5.12
C LEU A 568 14.51 4.32 -6.37
N TRP A 569 14.04 4.75 -7.55
CA TRP A 569 14.30 4.04 -8.78
C TRP A 569 15.80 3.90 -9.05
N SER A 570 16.57 4.99 -8.92
CA SER A 570 18.01 4.95 -9.15
C SER A 570 18.74 4.02 -8.20
N LEU A 571 18.33 3.98 -6.93
CA LEU A 571 18.87 3.10 -5.92
C LEU A 571 18.56 1.62 -6.24
N PHE A 572 17.33 1.31 -6.62
CA PHE A 572 16.92 -0.05 -6.95
C PHE A 572 17.46 -0.55 -8.29
N ASP A 573 17.66 0.34 -9.27
CA ASP A 573 18.34 0.03 -10.52
C ASP A 573 19.82 -0.34 -10.29
N PHE A 574 20.43 0.19 -9.22
CA PHE A 574 21.72 -0.29 -8.73
C PHE A 574 21.60 -1.62 -7.98
N LEU A 575 20.70 -1.75 -7.01
CA LEU A 575 20.60 -2.91 -6.12
C LEU A 575 20.12 -4.17 -6.86
N ASN A 576 18.97 -4.06 -7.51
CA ASN A 576 18.28 -5.14 -8.20
C ASN A 576 17.85 -4.64 -9.59
N PRO A 577 18.75 -4.67 -10.58
CA PRO A 577 18.44 -4.19 -11.93
C PRO A 577 17.20 -4.87 -12.49
N GLY A 578 16.31 -4.08 -13.10
CA GLY A 578 15.07 -4.59 -13.67
C GLY A 578 13.89 -4.73 -12.68
N LEU A 579 14.11 -4.73 -11.36
CA LEU A 579 13.02 -4.91 -10.38
C LEU A 579 11.95 -3.81 -10.49
N LEU A 580 12.34 -2.57 -10.70
CA LEU A 580 11.41 -1.44 -10.89
C LEU A 580 11.14 -1.12 -12.38
N GLY A 581 11.63 -1.95 -13.30
CA GLY A 581 11.57 -1.70 -14.73
C GLY A 581 12.41 -0.51 -15.20
N SER A 582 12.25 -0.08 -16.46
CA SER A 582 12.96 1.09 -17.00
C SER A 582 12.48 2.39 -16.34
N ALA A 583 13.32 3.44 -16.37
CA ALA A 583 12.99 4.76 -15.80
C ALA A 583 11.68 5.34 -16.35
N THR A 584 11.41 5.16 -17.64
CA THR A 584 10.20 5.64 -18.30
C THR A 584 8.96 4.90 -17.78
N ARG A 585 9.05 3.58 -17.65
CA ARG A 585 7.97 2.73 -17.12
C ARG A 585 7.71 3.00 -15.65
N PHE A 586 8.77 3.16 -14.85
CA PHE A 586 8.62 3.54 -13.45
C PHE A 586 7.89 4.88 -13.29
N LYS A 587 8.19 5.88 -14.12
CA LYS A 587 7.46 7.16 -14.12
C LYS A 587 5.97 6.99 -14.45
N LYS A 588 5.63 6.19 -15.48
CA LYS A 588 4.25 5.85 -15.81
C LYS A 588 3.55 5.13 -14.65
N PHE A 589 4.23 4.16 -14.04
CA PHE A 589 3.72 3.42 -12.89
C PHE A 589 3.45 4.34 -11.69
N VAL A 590 4.37 5.21 -11.32
CA VAL A 590 4.17 6.18 -10.23
C VAL A 590 3.00 7.12 -10.54
N LYS A 591 2.85 7.56 -11.79
CA LYS A 591 1.71 8.38 -12.21
C LYS A 591 0.39 7.62 -12.03
N SER A 592 0.30 6.38 -12.48
CA SER A 592 -0.90 5.54 -12.30
C SER A 592 -1.22 5.25 -10.82
N LEU A 593 -0.21 5.22 -9.95
CA LEU A 593 -0.42 5.10 -8.52
C LEU A 593 -1.03 6.37 -7.92
N SER A 594 -0.61 7.56 -8.37
CA SER A 594 -1.14 8.84 -7.87
C SER A 594 -2.59 9.10 -8.28
N GLU A 595 -3.08 8.43 -9.31
CA GLU A 595 -4.46 8.54 -9.81
C GLU A 595 -5.44 7.60 -9.07
N ARG A 596 -4.96 6.70 -8.20
CA ARG A 596 -5.80 5.76 -7.44
C ARG A 596 -6.42 6.43 -6.22
N GLU A 597 -7.68 6.14 -5.98
CA GLU A 597 -8.40 6.66 -4.79
C GLU A 597 -7.95 5.99 -3.48
N ASN A 598 -7.51 4.74 -3.52
CA ASN A 598 -7.18 3.94 -2.35
C ASN A 598 -5.77 3.33 -2.45
N ASP A 599 -5.00 3.42 -1.35
CA ASP A 599 -3.68 2.80 -1.14
C ASP A 599 -2.67 3.00 -2.28
N GLN A 600 -2.49 4.28 -2.64
CA GLN A 600 -1.73 4.74 -3.81
C GLN A 600 -0.35 4.07 -3.96
N TYR A 601 0.37 3.82 -2.87
CA TYR A 601 1.76 3.36 -2.90
C TYR A 601 2.00 1.94 -2.37
N ALA A 602 0.96 1.18 -2.02
CA ALA A 602 1.14 -0.20 -1.53
C ALA A 602 1.84 -1.12 -2.52
N PRO A 603 1.53 -1.09 -3.84
CA PRO A 603 2.24 -1.92 -4.80
C PRO A 603 3.74 -1.64 -4.80
N LEU A 604 4.15 -0.37 -4.80
CA LEU A 604 5.55 0.01 -4.74
C LEU A 604 6.20 -0.40 -3.42
N ARG A 605 5.51 -0.18 -2.30
CA ARG A 605 5.99 -0.57 -0.97
C ARG A 605 6.20 -2.08 -0.89
N ASN A 606 5.23 -2.88 -1.34
CA ASN A 606 5.32 -4.33 -1.35
C ASN A 606 6.48 -4.85 -2.22
N LEU A 607 6.76 -4.15 -3.31
CA LEU A 607 7.84 -4.50 -4.23
C LEU A 607 9.22 -4.25 -3.64
N VAL A 608 9.41 -3.16 -2.89
CA VAL A 608 10.74 -2.73 -2.40
C VAL A 608 11.03 -3.14 -0.95
N SER A 609 10.00 -3.33 -0.12
CA SER A 609 10.17 -3.62 1.31
C SER A 609 11.02 -4.85 1.63
N PRO A 610 11.01 -5.96 0.86
CA PRO A 610 11.85 -7.11 1.14
C PRO A 610 13.36 -6.82 1.09
N TYR A 611 13.75 -5.76 0.39
CA TYR A 611 15.16 -5.39 0.14
C TYR A 611 15.63 -4.18 0.94
N ILE A 612 14.78 -3.65 1.83
CA ILE A 612 15.12 -2.51 2.69
C ILE A 612 14.99 -2.93 4.15
N LEU A 613 16.08 -2.81 4.89
CA LEU A 613 16.06 -2.95 6.35
C LEU A 613 16.30 -1.58 6.97
N ARG A 614 15.30 -1.05 7.68
CA ARG A 614 15.37 0.25 8.34
C ARG A 614 14.94 0.11 9.80
N ARG A 615 15.80 0.59 10.70
CA ARG A 615 15.53 0.65 12.15
C ARG A 615 15.78 2.07 12.63
N LEU A 616 14.91 2.51 13.52
CA LEU A 616 14.97 3.85 14.10
C LEU A 616 15.60 3.78 15.49
N LYS A 617 16.38 4.78 15.87
CA LYS A 617 16.94 4.90 17.22
C LYS A 617 15.88 5.05 18.31
N THR A 618 14.71 5.56 17.91
CA THR A 618 13.56 5.78 18.80
C THR A 618 12.76 4.51 19.08
N ASP A 619 13.00 3.42 18.37
CA ASP A 619 12.29 2.16 18.56
C ASP A 619 12.89 1.38 19.73
N ARG A 620 12.25 1.51 20.90
CA ARG A 620 12.65 0.83 22.14
C ARG A 620 12.52 -0.70 22.06
N SER A 621 11.70 -1.24 21.18
CA SER A 621 11.57 -2.70 21.00
C SER A 621 12.83 -3.31 20.38
N ILE A 622 13.60 -2.52 19.65
CA ILE A 622 14.83 -2.94 18.97
C ILE A 622 16.07 -2.55 19.78
N ILE A 623 16.03 -1.40 20.45
CA ILE A 623 17.20 -0.79 21.11
C ILE A 623 16.80 -0.28 22.50
N ASN A 624 17.02 -1.13 23.53
CA ASN A 624 16.66 -0.79 24.90
C ASN A 624 17.73 0.02 25.65
N ASP A 625 18.96 0.09 25.13
CA ASP A 625 20.15 0.58 25.84
C ASP A 625 20.72 1.91 25.28
N LEU A 626 20.00 2.57 24.35
CA LEU A 626 20.36 3.91 23.92
C LEU A 626 19.71 4.97 24.82
N PRO A 627 20.46 6.05 25.19
CA PRO A 627 19.89 7.19 25.89
C PRO A 627 18.79 7.86 25.04
N GLU A 628 17.87 8.54 25.69
CA GLU A 628 16.83 9.32 25.01
C GLU A 628 17.47 10.40 24.13
N LYS A 629 16.87 10.61 22.92
CA LYS A 629 17.29 11.69 22.03
C LYS A 629 16.94 13.03 22.66
N THR A 630 17.95 13.80 23.03
CA THR A 630 17.76 15.17 23.50
C THR A 630 17.94 16.12 22.32
N GLU A 631 16.89 16.86 21.97
CA GLU A 631 16.95 17.93 20.96
C GLU A 631 17.03 19.28 21.66
N VAL A 632 18.10 20.02 21.41
CA VAL A 632 18.28 21.37 21.92
C VAL A 632 18.24 22.31 20.72
N ALA A 633 17.23 23.18 20.66
CA ALA A 633 17.18 24.24 19.68
C ALA A 633 18.16 25.37 20.08
N ALA A 634 19.27 25.50 19.36
CA ALA A 634 20.20 26.60 19.55
C ALA A 634 19.92 27.70 18.48
N TYR A 635 19.52 28.86 18.93
CA TYR A 635 19.29 30.02 18.07
C TYR A 635 20.59 30.84 17.99
N CYS A 636 21.24 30.81 16.83
CA CYS A 636 22.39 31.64 16.57
C CYS A 636 21.98 32.85 15.73
N GLY A 637 22.30 34.04 16.17
CA GLY A 637 22.12 35.25 15.38
C GLY A 637 23.06 35.25 14.15
N LEU A 638 22.56 35.77 13.03
CA LEU A 638 23.38 35.97 11.82
C LEU A 638 24.46 37.00 12.10
N SER A 639 25.69 36.76 11.65
CA SER A 639 26.74 37.78 11.62
C SER A 639 26.35 38.90 10.65
N LYS A 640 26.91 40.10 10.83
CA LYS A 640 26.64 41.26 9.92
C LYS A 640 26.91 40.93 8.45
N VAL A 641 27.88 40.06 8.17
CA VAL A 641 28.24 39.62 6.81
C VAL A 641 27.28 38.60 6.25
N GLN A 642 26.59 37.82 7.10
CA GLN A 642 25.56 36.85 6.70
C GLN A 642 24.18 37.49 6.57
N ALA A 643 23.96 38.64 7.19
CA ALA A 643 22.71 39.38 7.14
C ALA A 643 22.68 40.40 5.98
N ALA A 644 23.83 40.75 5.40
CA ALA A 644 24.00 41.57 4.19
C ALA A 644 23.99 40.68 2.94
#